data_198cbab9ef2778237c84cd637ffce9a2
#
_entry.id   198cbab9ef2778237c84cd637ffce9a2
#
_cell.length_a   1.000
_cell.length_b   1.000
_cell.length_c   1.000
_cell.angle_alpha   90.00
_cell.angle_beta   90.00
_cell.angle_gamma   90.00
#
_symmetry.space_group_name_H-M   'P 1'
#
loop_
_entity.id
_entity.type
_entity.pdbx_description
1 polymer ?
#
loop_
_entity_poly.entity_id
_entity_poly.type
_entity_poly.pdbx_seq_one_letter_code
_entity_poly.pdbx_strand_id
1 'polypeptide(L)'
;MFREDSGFQKLHTINRRMFIMSVAKIIIFTGITARLFSLQINENKKYLTLSDKNRLREWRQPPVRGEFLDYFGNIVAGNLQVYQLHVVPEQVENFKYLMLRLSRILKLSDKEISKIIKKKNSQKDWETLIISENLTWEQFTQINYYLYELVGAKPVFSVSRNYPFSENYTHVLGYLGLANEKDLLTNEVIKKNHVPGLRVGKTGLEKTFENDLIGTNGIQRYEVNAYGKRINQLDYLEGTQGKTVKLTIDTEVQKLAYEQLKDKAGSISVMDIFTGEIIAMHSSPSFDPNLFVFGISKDDWQLINNNPLKPLVNKTLSGLYSPGSTIKPIVALSALEHDVISPNFKVDCKGKVEMYGQTYHCWKKKGHGVVNLKGAIKQSCDTYFYEVARKLGVDRLSETALKFGLGTKVLKDIFNNEKKGLVPNTKWKKDNLGKGWLLGETMITGIGQGYILTTPLQLCLMTAQLANGGFKIYPRITVEKNQDTFEKIKYIIKKNTETAQEIKNGLLVASEQLLNFTNEKKYESLYRNPENIKFVLDAMFSSTNEVRGTSYSSRIENPKYQFAGKTGTSQVKRITEKARELDLKTLQIPYNDRDHALYIAFGPYKNPRYAVSIVIEHGGSGSASAAPIAKKLFKLIIDRHKLREKIRTEGELKI
;
A
#
# COMPACT_ATOMS: atom_id res chain seq x y z
N MET A 1 34.24 -110.45 30.35
CA MET A 1 33.22 -110.71 29.38
C MET A 1 32.26 -109.46 29.29
N PHE A 2 32.39 -108.84 28.24
CA PHE A 2 31.54 -107.78 27.59
C PHE A 2 31.05 -106.58 28.41
N ARG A 3 31.81 -105.53 28.27
CA ARG A 3 31.37 -104.18 28.37
C ARG A 3 30.68 -103.76 27.04
N GLU A 4 29.39 -103.80 27.03
CA GLU A 4 28.66 -103.30 25.87
C GLU A 4 27.31 -102.60 26.22
N ASP A 5 27.36 -101.61 27.09
CA ASP A 5 26.07 -100.81 27.27
C ASP A 5 26.23 -99.29 27.53
N SER A 6 27.48 -98.81 27.45
CA SER A 6 27.71 -97.41 27.69
C SER A 6 27.66 -96.49 26.41
N GLY A 7 27.79 -97.17 25.22
CA GLY A 7 27.83 -96.41 23.95
C GLY A 7 26.45 -95.98 23.47
N PHE A 8 25.47 -96.86 23.61
CA PHE A 8 24.13 -96.55 23.13
C PHE A 8 23.36 -95.47 23.95
N GLN A 9 23.55 -95.47 25.27
CA GLN A 9 22.98 -94.48 26.14
C GLN A 9 23.66 -93.11 25.94
N LYS A 10 24.97 -93.04 25.66
CA LYS A 10 25.64 -91.80 25.32
C LYS A 10 25.22 -91.26 23.95
N LEU A 11 25.03 -92.15 22.96
CA LEU A 11 24.54 -91.72 21.65
C LEU A 11 23.06 -91.17 21.70
N HIS A 12 22.22 -91.84 22.51
CA HIS A 12 20.84 -91.34 22.67
C HIS A 12 20.76 -89.99 23.42
N THR A 13 21.62 -89.78 24.41
CA THR A 13 21.68 -88.50 25.15
C THR A 13 22.28 -87.39 24.29
N ILE A 14 23.29 -87.72 23.49
CA ILE A 14 23.86 -86.75 22.52
C ILE A 14 22.84 -86.39 21.45
N ASN A 15 22.14 -87.34 20.86
CA ASN A 15 21.14 -87.11 19.87
C ASN A 15 19.95 -86.25 20.40
N ARG A 16 19.50 -86.52 21.63
CA ARG A 16 18.46 -85.77 22.26
C ARG A 16 18.87 -84.29 22.53
N ARG A 17 20.08 -84.06 22.98
CA ARG A 17 20.67 -82.71 23.15
C ARG A 17 20.86 -82.01 21.82
N MET A 18 21.38 -82.76 20.81
CA MET A 18 21.50 -82.20 19.46
C MET A 18 20.14 -81.85 18.86
N PHE A 19 19.11 -82.69 19.06
CA PHE A 19 17.79 -82.42 18.60
C PHE A 19 17.18 -81.17 19.27
N ILE A 20 17.33 -81.05 20.60
CA ILE A 20 16.86 -79.83 21.33
C ILE A 20 17.60 -78.57 20.83
N MET A 21 18.96 -78.68 20.67
CA MET A 21 19.73 -77.55 20.15
C MET A 21 19.37 -77.22 18.69
N SER A 22 19.08 -78.23 17.87
CA SER A 22 18.61 -77.97 16.47
C SER A 22 17.27 -77.35 16.41
N VAL A 23 16.30 -77.77 17.23
CA VAL A 23 14.98 -77.17 17.33
C VAL A 23 15.09 -75.71 17.84
N ALA A 24 15.91 -75.46 18.87
CA ALA A 24 16.18 -74.13 19.37
C ALA A 24 16.79 -73.22 18.28
N LYS A 25 17.76 -73.73 17.51
CA LYS A 25 18.36 -73.01 16.37
C LYS A 25 17.28 -72.69 15.27
N ILE A 26 16.43 -73.64 14.93
CA ILE A 26 15.39 -73.51 13.96
C ILE A 26 14.40 -72.43 14.43
N ILE A 27 13.97 -72.44 15.70
CA ILE A 27 13.07 -71.43 16.27
C ILE A 27 13.68 -70.03 16.18
N ILE A 28 14.97 -69.91 16.61
CA ILE A 28 15.71 -68.64 16.54
C ILE A 28 15.84 -68.18 15.08
N PHE A 29 16.23 -69.08 14.16
CA PHE A 29 16.38 -68.76 12.76
C PHE A 29 15.02 -68.32 12.10
N THR A 30 13.96 -69.08 12.42
CA THR A 30 12.61 -68.73 11.96
C THR A 30 12.17 -67.37 12.50
N GLY A 31 12.43 -67.08 13.79
CA GLY A 31 12.14 -65.80 14.39
C GLY A 31 12.93 -64.65 13.73
N ILE A 32 14.22 -64.86 13.47
CA ILE A 32 15.06 -63.88 12.75
C ILE A 32 14.53 -63.67 11.30
N THR A 33 14.25 -64.78 10.61
CA THR A 33 13.73 -64.71 9.22
C THR A 33 12.36 -64.03 9.16
N ALA A 34 11.46 -64.34 10.08
CA ALA A 34 10.16 -63.69 10.18
C ALA A 34 10.32 -62.20 10.48
N ARG A 35 11.27 -61.83 11.37
CA ARG A 35 11.55 -60.40 11.66
C ARG A 35 12.19 -59.70 10.48
N LEU A 36 13.14 -60.34 9.77
CA LEU A 36 13.71 -59.79 8.55
C LEU A 36 12.65 -59.63 7.44
N PHE A 37 11.75 -60.59 7.28
CA PHE A 37 10.64 -60.50 6.35
C PHE A 37 9.71 -59.31 6.70
N SER A 38 9.37 -59.18 7.98
CA SER A 38 8.56 -58.03 8.45
C SER A 38 9.25 -56.69 8.15
N LEU A 39 10.54 -56.56 8.45
CA LEU A 39 11.30 -55.34 8.20
C LEU A 39 11.50 -55.03 6.72
N GLN A 40 11.76 -56.06 5.89
CA GLN A 40 12.09 -55.87 4.48
C GLN A 40 10.84 -55.76 3.58
N ILE A 41 9.70 -56.36 3.98
CA ILE A 41 8.49 -56.38 3.15
C ILE A 41 7.40 -55.54 3.77
N ASN A 42 6.98 -55.84 4.99
CA ASN A 42 5.85 -55.15 5.61
C ASN A 42 6.16 -53.69 6.02
N GLU A 43 7.36 -53.49 6.60
CA GLU A 43 7.79 -52.20 7.10
C GLU A 43 8.79 -51.49 6.15
N ASN A 44 9.05 -52.06 4.96
CA ASN A 44 10.05 -51.56 4.00
C ASN A 44 9.87 -50.08 3.69
N LYS A 45 8.65 -49.64 3.32
CA LYS A 45 8.35 -48.23 3.00
C LYS A 45 8.67 -47.28 4.16
N LYS A 46 8.40 -47.74 5.41
CA LYS A 46 8.68 -46.95 6.61
C LYS A 46 10.18 -46.79 6.83
N TYR A 47 10.95 -47.88 6.74
CA TYR A 47 12.42 -47.83 6.97
C TYR A 47 13.17 -47.19 5.80
N LEU A 48 12.72 -47.34 4.56
CA LEU A 48 13.20 -46.58 3.41
C LEU A 48 13.00 -45.10 3.64
N THR A 49 11.79 -44.69 4.03
CA THR A 49 11.50 -43.27 4.30
C THR A 49 12.36 -42.71 5.46
N LEU A 50 12.61 -43.51 6.51
CA LEU A 50 13.48 -43.12 7.61
C LEU A 50 14.95 -43.05 7.20
N SER A 51 15.42 -44.01 6.40
CA SER A 51 16.77 -44.03 5.83
C SER A 51 16.98 -42.81 4.91
N ASP A 52 16.03 -42.54 4.03
CA ASP A 52 16.08 -41.40 3.12
C ASP A 52 16.07 -40.08 3.89
N LYS A 53 15.24 -39.96 4.93
CA LYS A 53 15.23 -38.76 5.81
C LYS A 53 16.59 -38.55 6.51
N ASN A 54 17.30 -39.58 6.84
CA ASN A 54 18.62 -39.48 7.47
C ASN A 54 19.74 -39.21 6.47
N ARG A 55 19.63 -39.76 5.26
CA ARG A 55 20.63 -39.66 4.19
C ARG A 55 20.47 -38.44 3.32
N LEU A 56 19.21 -38.01 3.08
CA LEU A 56 18.89 -36.91 2.18
C LEU A 56 18.71 -35.59 2.95
N ARG A 57 19.30 -34.52 2.43
CA ARG A 57 19.09 -33.16 2.89
C ARG A 57 18.61 -32.31 1.74
N GLU A 58 17.57 -31.55 1.99
CA GLU A 58 17.07 -30.55 1.07
C GLU A 58 17.69 -29.19 1.40
N TRP A 59 18.32 -28.61 0.40
CA TRP A 59 18.74 -27.21 0.43
C TRP A 59 17.76 -26.42 -0.39
N ARG A 60 17.03 -25.54 0.28
CA ARG A 60 16.06 -24.65 -0.37
C ARG A 60 16.74 -23.35 -0.76
N GLN A 61 16.58 -22.97 -2.03
CA GLN A 61 17.00 -21.68 -2.53
C GLN A 61 15.78 -20.76 -2.59
N PRO A 62 15.87 -19.54 -2.02
CA PRO A 62 14.76 -18.59 -2.10
C PRO A 62 14.45 -18.27 -3.56
N PRO A 63 13.18 -18.15 -3.94
CA PRO A 63 12.80 -17.80 -5.29
C PRO A 63 13.12 -16.33 -5.58
N VAL A 64 13.23 -15.99 -6.86
CA VAL A 64 13.29 -14.59 -7.29
C VAL A 64 11.92 -13.97 -7.08
N ARG A 65 11.87 -12.90 -6.31
CA ARG A 65 10.61 -12.21 -6.00
C ARG A 65 10.01 -11.55 -7.24
N GLY A 66 8.70 -11.59 -7.42
CA GLY A 66 7.99 -10.90 -8.49
C GLY A 66 8.21 -9.39 -8.46
N GLU A 67 8.11 -8.75 -9.61
CA GLU A 67 8.38 -7.33 -9.78
C GLU A 67 7.10 -6.50 -9.72
N PHE A 68 7.24 -5.23 -9.32
CA PHE A 68 6.21 -4.21 -9.56
C PHE A 68 6.61 -3.33 -10.74
N LEU A 69 5.68 -3.17 -11.67
CA LEU A 69 5.81 -2.25 -12.79
C LEU A 69 4.83 -1.09 -12.65
N ASP A 70 5.22 0.08 -13.12
CA ASP A 70 4.28 1.19 -13.27
C ASP A 70 3.33 0.97 -14.46
N TYR A 71 2.47 1.95 -14.75
CA TYR A 71 1.53 1.87 -15.87
C TYR A 71 2.22 1.73 -17.24
N PHE A 72 3.42 2.26 -17.38
CA PHE A 72 4.21 2.25 -18.63
C PHE A 72 5.19 1.08 -18.73
N GLY A 73 5.26 0.21 -17.71
CA GLY A 73 6.15 -0.95 -17.69
C GLY A 73 7.52 -0.66 -17.06
N ASN A 74 7.73 0.52 -16.47
CA ASN A 74 8.97 0.79 -15.74
C ASN A 74 8.99 0.00 -14.42
N ILE A 75 10.12 -0.62 -14.08
CA ILE A 75 10.30 -1.34 -12.83
C ILE A 75 10.33 -0.34 -11.67
N VAL A 76 9.36 -0.44 -10.76
CA VAL A 76 9.27 0.39 -9.55
C VAL A 76 9.68 -0.36 -8.28
N ALA A 77 9.64 -1.70 -8.32
CA ALA A 77 10.32 -2.56 -7.37
C ALA A 77 10.76 -3.82 -8.12
N GLY A 78 12.05 -4.01 -8.21
CA GLY A 78 12.68 -5.12 -8.92
C GLY A 78 13.68 -5.86 -8.05
N ASN A 79 14.55 -6.58 -8.70
CA ASN A 79 15.57 -7.38 -8.07
C ASN A 79 16.95 -6.95 -8.59
N LEU A 80 17.90 -6.79 -7.67
CA LEU A 80 19.27 -6.44 -7.99
C LEU A 80 20.21 -7.56 -7.55
N GLN A 81 21.19 -7.88 -8.37
CA GLN A 81 22.26 -8.79 -8.01
C GLN A 81 23.14 -8.16 -6.94
N VAL A 82 23.38 -8.90 -5.86
CA VAL A 82 24.21 -8.50 -4.73
C VAL A 82 25.25 -9.56 -4.43
N TYR A 83 26.34 -9.15 -3.81
CA TYR A 83 27.42 -10.03 -3.39
C TYR A 83 27.25 -10.34 -1.90
N GLN A 84 27.27 -11.61 -1.55
CA GLN A 84 27.17 -12.06 -0.17
C GLN A 84 28.42 -12.87 0.23
N LEU A 85 28.74 -12.87 1.51
CA LEU A 85 29.75 -13.72 2.08
C LEU A 85 29.10 -14.78 2.96
N HIS A 86 29.21 -16.00 2.55
CA HIS A 86 28.80 -17.18 3.29
C HIS A 86 30.00 -17.87 3.89
N VAL A 87 29.86 -18.49 5.06
CA VAL A 87 30.86 -19.31 5.70
C VAL A 87 30.21 -20.61 6.16
N VAL A 88 30.86 -21.75 5.90
CA VAL A 88 30.47 -23.05 6.46
C VAL A 88 31.40 -23.35 7.63
N PRO A 89 30.96 -23.21 8.89
CA PRO A 89 31.82 -23.32 10.07
C PRO A 89 32.58 -24.64 10.16
N GLU A 90 31.99 -25.77 9.73
CA GLU A 90 32.62 -27.09 9.68
C GLU A 90 33.92 -27.13 8.83
N GLN A 91 34.01 -26.26 7.81
CA GLN A 91 35.17 -26.18 6.91
C GLN A 91 36.26 -25.24 7.43
N VAL A 92 36.08 -24.64 8.61
CA VAL A 92 36.96 -23.65 9.19
C VAL A 92 37.66 -24.21 10.41
N GLU A 93 38.98 -24.44 10.33
CA GLU A 93 39.78 -24.94 11.45
C GLU A 93 39.81 -23.93 12.61
N ASN A 94 40.01 -22.64 12.33
CA ASN A 94 40.09 -21.60 13.34
C ASN A 94 39.14 -20.44 13.00
N PHE A 95 37.89 -20.50 13.50
CA PHE A 95 36.86 -19.51 13.24
C PHE A 95 37.21 -18.10 13.75
N LYS A 96 37.95 -18.01 14.88
CA LYS A 96 38.40 -16.70 15.40
C LYS A 96 39.39 -16.02 14.47
N TYR A 97 40.33 -16.80 13.92
CA TYR A 97 41.30 -16.28 12.96
C TYR A 97 40.62 -15.80 11.68
N LEU A 98 39.71 -16.61 11.12
CA LEU A 98 38.91 -16.24 9.96
C LEU A 98 38.16 -14.90 10.21
N MET A 99 37.49 -14.79 11.37
CA MET A 99 36.78 -13.57 11.73
C MET A 99 37.69 -12.36 11.87
N LEU A 100 38.90 -12.53 12.39
CA LEU A 100 39.89 -11.44 12.47
C LEU A 100 40.33 -10.97 11.07
N ARG A 101 40.51 -11.89 10.12
CA ARG A 101 40.84 -11.52 8.73
C ARG A 101 39.66 -10.85 8.03
N LEU A 102 38.48 -11.42 8.14
CA LEU A 102 37.27 -10.87 7.54
C LEU A 102 36.89 -9.50 8.12
N SER A 103 37.10 -9.29 9.43
CA SER A 103 36.78 -8.00 10.06
C SER A 103 37.60 -6.85 9.49
N ARG A 104 38.82 -7.10 9.06
CA ARG A 104 39.67 -6.07 8.40
C ARG A 104 39.15 -5.70 7.01
N ILE A 105 38.73 -6.71 6.21
CA ILE A 105 38.21 -6.51 4.86
C ILE A 105 36.83 -5.85 4.90
N LEU A 106 35.96 -6.36 5.78
CA LEU A 106 34.57 -5.92 5.89
C LEU A 106 34.38 -4.72 6.80
N LYS A 107 35.42 -4.30 7.53
CA LYS A 107 35.40 -3.22 8.55
C LYS A 107 34.33 -3.47 9.63
N LEU A 108 34.25 -4.74 10.12
CA LEU A 108 33.26 -5.13 11.12
C LEU A 108 33.62 -4.57 12.50
N SER A 109 32.62 -4.07 13.20
CA SER A 109 32.73 -3.67 14.60
C SER A 109 32.76 -4.89 15.54
N ASP A 110 33.29 -4.73 16.76
CA ASP A 110 33.30 -5.79 17.79
C ASP A 110 31.89 -6.30 18.13
N LYS A 111 30.87 -5.43 18.04
CA LYS A 111 29.47 -5.81 18.25
C LYS A 111 28.94 -6.72 17.15
N GLU A 112 29.31 -6.47 15.89
CA GLU A 112 28.92 -7.30 14.75
C GLU A 112 29.62 -8.66 14.82
N ILE A 113 30.93 -8.66 15.12
CA ILE A 113 31.68 -9.90 15.33
C ILE A 113 31.03 -10.74 16.44
N SER A 114 30.67 -10.11 17.57
CA SER A 114 30.01 -10.79 18.68
C SER A 114 28.65 -11.39 18.29
N LYS A 115 27.88 -10.68 17.47
CA LYS A 115 26.60 -11.21 16.92
C LYS A 115 26.82 -12.41 15.99
N ILE A 116 27.83 -12.33 15.12
CA ILE A 116 28.18 -13.43 14.21
C ILE A 116 28.59 -14.67 15.00
N ILE A 117 29.43 -14.51 16.02
CA ILE A 117 29.89 -15.62 16.89
C ILE A 117 28.69 -16.23 17.64
N LYS A 118 27.79 -15.37 18.18
CA LYS A 118 26.57 -15.85 18.85
C LYS A 118 25.68 -16.65 17.89
N LYS A 119 25.50 -16.16 16.66
CA LYS A 119 24.73 -16.85 15.62
C LYS A 119 25.37 -18.19 15.26
N LYS A 120 26.71 -18.24 15.07
CA LYS A 120 27.47 -19.49 14.86
C LYS A 120 27.21 -20.51 15.97
N ASN A 121 27.21 -20.07 17.22
CA ASN A 121 27.02 -20.96 18.36
C ASN A 121 25.59 -21.48 18.54
N SER A 122 24.59 -20.81 17.89
CA SER A 122 23.20 -21.24 17.91
C SER A 122 22.78 -22.07 16.70
N GLN A 123 23.66 -22.24 15.73
CA GLN A 123 23.46 -23.06 14.51
C GLN A 123 24.35 -24.28 14.52
N LYS A 124 24.02 -25.25 13.70
CA LYS A 124 24.88 -26.43 13.50
C LYS A 124 26.06 -26.09 12.59
N ASP A 125 27.23 -26.70 12.81
CA ASP A 125 28.46 -26.32 12.11
C ASP A 125 28.43 -26.55 10.59
N TRP A 126 27.58 -27.45 10.10
CA TRP A 126 27.37 -27.64 8.65
C TRP A 126 26.40 -26.64 8.00
N GLU A 127 25.65 -25.87 8.81
CA GLU A 127 24.75 -24.86 8.30
C GLU A 127 25.56 -23.65 7.84
N THR A 128 25.16 -23.11 6.69
CA THR A 128 25.79 -21.92 6.13
C THR A 128 25.48 -20.69 6.98
N LEU A 129 26.53 -20.04 7.44
CA LEU A 129 26.44 -18.77 8.17
C LEU A 129 26.66 -17.59 7.20
N ILE A 130 25.69 -16.72 7.07
CA ILE A 130 25.82 -15.50 6.28
C ILE A 130 26.55 -14.46 7.15
N ILE A 131 27.75 -14.08 6.72
CA ILE A 131 28.59 -13.07 7.39
C ILE A 131 28.22 -11.66 6.94
N SER A 132 28.02 -11.48 5.62
CA SER A 132 27.54 -10.22 5.04
C SER A 132 26.54 -10.50 3.93
N GLU A 133 25.42 -9.77 3.95
CA GLU A 133 24.35 -9.91 2.95
C GLU A 133 24.54 -8.94 1.76
N ASN A 134 25.42 -7.95 1.89
CA ASN A 134 25.69 -6.94 0.87
C ASN A 134 27.16 -6.51 0.93
N LEU A 135 27.97 -7.08 0.05
CA LEU A 135 29.35 -6.69 -0.12
C LEU A 135 29.47 -5.60 -1.20
N THR A 136 30.36 -4.67 -1.01
CA THR A 136 30.78 -3.80 -2.13
C THR A 136 31.60 -4.61 -3.13
N TRP A 137 31.71 -4.09 -4.36
CA TRP A 137 32.54 -4.74 -5.38
C TRP A 137 34.01 -4.89 -4.91
N GLU A 138 34.55 -3.87 -4.24
CA GLU A 138 35.91 -3.92 -3.70
C GLU A 138 36.07 -5.02 -2.64
N GLN A 139 35.11 -5.11 -1.70
CA GLN A 139 35.12 -6.15 -0.67
C GLN A 139 35.02 -7.55 -1.29
N PHE A 140 34.11 -7.72 -2.27
CA PHE A 140 33.96 -8.98 -2.98
C PHE A 140 35.24 -9.37 -3.72
N THR A 141 35.90 -8.44 -4.39
CA THR A 141 37.15 -8.65 -5.11
C THR A 141 38.29 -8.98 -4.14
N GLN A 142 38.41 -8.25 -3.01
CA GLN A 142 39.40 -8.54 -1.98
C GLN A 142 39.21 -9.93 -1.36
N ILE A 143 37.97 -10.32 -1.06
CA ILE A 143 37.69 -11.66 -0.53
C ILE A 143 38.09 -12.74 -1.52
N ASN A 144 37.77 -12.56 -2.82
CA ASN A 144 38.14 -13.53 -3.86
C ASN A 144 39.68 -13.62 -4.03
N TYR A 145 40.39 -12.50 -3.94
CA TYR A 145 41.85 -12.46 -4.04
C TYR A 145 42.51 -13.22 -2.90
N TYR A 146 42.01 -13.09 -1.66
CA TYR A 146 42.54 -13.78 -0.49
C TYR A 146 41.82 -15.11 -0.16
N LEU A 147 41.03 -15.65 -1.07
CA LEU A 147 40.17 -16.82 -0.81
C LEU A 147 40.98 -18.06 -0.36
N TYR A 148 42.20 -18.20 -0.81
CA TYR A 148 43.13 -19.29 -0.42
C TYR A 148 43.51 -19.23 1.08
N GLU A 149 43.50 -18.05 1.71
CA GLU A 149 43.74 -17.88 3.15
C GLU A 149 42.41 -17.90 3.96
N LEU A 150 41.28 -17.74 3.32
CA LEU A 150 39.98 -17.63 3.94
C LEU A 150 39.21 -18.95 3.83
N VAL A 151 39.84 -20.05 4.31
CA VAL A 151 39.26 -21.38 4.22
C VAL A 151 37.88 -21.45 4.85
N GLY A 152 36.90 -21.99 4.12
CA GLY A 152 35.50 -22.06 4.53
C GLY A 152 34.65 -20.80 4.16
N ALA A 153 35.27 -19.72 3.71
CA ALA A 153 34.57 -18.57 3.19
C ALA A 153 34.16 -18.80 1.73
N LYS A 154 32.94 -18.41 1.39
CA LYS A 154 32.35 -18.55 0.05
C LYS A 154 31.67 -17.27 -0.35
N PRO A 155 32.33 -16.42 -1.16
CA PRO A 155 31.65 -15.30 -1.81
C PRO A 155 30.65 -15.85 -2.83
N VAL A 156 29.41 -15.38 -2.78
CA VAL A 156 28.32 -15.86 -3.63
C VAL A 156 27.53 -14.69 -4.22
N PHE A 157 26.98 -14.91 -5.41
CA PHE A 157 25.98 -14.03 -5.97
C PHE A 157 24.62 -14.35 -5.38
N SER A 158 23.88 -13.33 -5.03
CA SER A 158 22.51 -13.44 -4.54
C SER A 158 21.63 -12.36 -5.18
N VAL A 159 20.36 -12.44 -4.94
CA VAL A 159 19.39 -11.47 -5.45
C VAL A 159 18.72 -10.78 -4.27
N SER A 160 18.65 -9.45 -4.33
CA SER A 160 18.01 -8.64 -3.31
C SER A 160 16.98 -7.70 -3.92
N ARG A 161 15.96 -7.34 -3.13
CA ARG A 161 14.96 -6.36 -3.54
C ARG A 161 15.59 -4.98 -3.73
N ASN A 162 15.16 -4.29 -4.77
CA ASN A 162 15.58 -2.93 -5.08
C ASN A 162 14.38 -2.06 -5.42
N TYR A 163 14.37 -0.83 -4.92
CA TYR A 163 13.36 0.20 -5.16
C TYR A 163 14.01 1.39 -5.87
N PRO A 164 14.03 1.41 -7.23
CA PRO A 164 14.77 2.40 -8.02
C PRO A 164 14.31 3.84 -7.77
N PHE A 165 13.04 4.02 -7.44
CA PHE A 165 12.45 5.34 -7.18
C PHE A 165 12.34 5.66 -5.68
N SER A 166 12.96 4.82 -4.81
CA SER A 166 13.17 5.12 -3.40
C SER A 166 11.93 5.75 -2.72
N GLU A 167 12.06 6.94 -2.19
CA GLU A 167 11.06 7.68 -1.41
C GLU A 167 9.75 7.97 -2.16
N ASN A 168 9.77 7.98 -3.50
CA ASN A 168 8.57 8.31 -4.28
C ASN A 168 7.44 7.29 -4.08
N TYR A 169 7.79 6.01 -3.88
CA TYR A 169 6.85 4.90 -3.84
C TYR A 169 6.67 4.25 -2.47
N THR A 170 7.40 4.70 -1.45
CA THR A 170 7.47 4.04 -0.13
C THR A 170 6.09 3.71 0.45
N HIS A 171 5.17 4.66 0.44
CA HIS A 171 3.84 4.48 1.03
C HIS A 171 2.88 3.67 0.15
N VAL A 172 3.22 3.48 -1.12
CA VAL A 172 2.48 2.60 -2.05
C VAL A 172 3.00 1.19 -1.93
N LEU A 173 4.30 1.00 -2.20
CA LEU A 173 4.92 -0.33 -2.23
C LEU A 173 5.11 -0.90 -0.82
N GLY A 174 5.47 -0.07 0.14
CA GLY A 174 5.93 -0.54 1.44
C GLY A 174 7.40 -0.97 1.39
N TYR A 175 7.77 -1.90 2.26
CA TYR A 175 9.14 -2.41 2.36
C TYR A 175 9.16 -3.88 2.82
N LEU A 176 10.30 -4.54 2.58
CA LEU A 176 10.56 -5.90 3.03
C LEU A 176 11.25 -5.90 4.39
N GLY A 177 11.03 -6.97 5.15
CA GLY A 177 11.75 -7.27 6.37
C GLY A 177 11.83 -8.78 6.60
N LEU A 178 12.71 -9.21 7.50
CA LEU A 178 12.83 -10.64 7.86
C LEU A 178 11.49 -11.21 8.29
N ALA A 179 11.18 -12.42 7.81
CA ALA A 179 10.01 -13.17 8.26
C ALA A 179 10.12 -13.44 9.76
N ASN A 180 9.06 -13.18 10.51
CA ASN A 180 8.97 -13.46 11.93
C ASN A 180 7.95 -14.58 12.20
N GLU A 181 7.88 -15.07 13.44
CA GLU A 181 6.96 -16.14 13.82
C GLU A 181 5.49 -15.83 13.48
N LYS A 182 5.07 -14.57 13.64
CA LYS A 182 3.72 -14.16 13.30
C LYS A 182 3.46 -14.30 11.79
N ASP A 183 4.41 -13.93 10.94
CA ASP A 183 4.27 -14.07 9.49
C ASP A 183 4.11 -15.55 9.11
N LEU A 184 4.89 -16.43 9.75
CA LEU A 184 4.83 -17.89 9.53
C LEU A 184 3.53 -18.52 10.02
N LEU A 185 2.96 -18.02 11.11
CA LEU A 185 1.70 -18.52 11.66
C LEU A 185 0.48 -18.04 10.88
N THR A 186 0.55 -16.83 10.30
CA THR A 186 -0.60 -16.21 9.63
C THR A 186 -0.67 -16.45 8.12
N ASN A 187 0.42 -16.91 7.50
CA ASN A 187 0.48 -17.11 6.05
C ASN A 187 1.15 -18.44 5.68
N GLU A 188 0.34 -19.40 5.22
CA GLU A 188 0.79 -20.73 4.83
C GLU A 188 1.79 -20.72 3.63
N VAL A 189 1.68 -19.74 2.72
CA VAL A 189 2.60 -19.60 1.58
C VAL A 189 3.99 -19.19 2.08
N ILE A 190 4.07 -18.25 3.01
CA ILE A 190 5.33 -17.85 3.66
C ILE A 190 5.93 -19.04 4.42
N LYS A 191 5.11 -19.77 5.18
CA LYS A 191 5.52 -20.94 5.93
C LYS A 191 6.11 -22.04 5.04
N LYS A 192 5.44 -22.34 3.90
CA LYS A 192 5.90 -23.33 2.92
C LYS A 192 7.23 -22.95 2.28
N ASN A 193 7.42 -21.66 2.00
CA ASN A 193 8.62 -21.12 1.36
C ASN A 193 9.70 -20.68 2.35
N HIS A 194 9.52 -20.94 3.64
CA HIS A 194 10.46 -20.47 4.65
C HIS A 194 11.85 -21.04 4.46
N VAL A 195 12.81 -20.14 4.38
CA VAL A 195 14.26 -20.40 4.40
C VAL A 195 14.92 -19.40 5.34
N PRO A 196 16.08 -19.71 5.93
CA PRO A 196 16.83 -18.75 6.74
C PRO A 196 17.12 -17.46 5.96
N GLY A 197 16.75 -16.32 6.54
CA GLY A 197 16.92 -15.03 5.88
C GLY A 197 15.80 -14.63 4.92
N LEU A 198 14.71 -15.40 4.83
CA LEU A 198 13.55 -15.03 4.00
C LEU A 198 13.02 -13.66 4.38
N ARG A 199 12.83 -12.81 3.37
CA ARG A 199 12.25 -11.48 3.50
C ARG A 199 10.84 -11.46 2.94
N VAL A 200 9.95 -10.82 3.66
CA VAL A 200 8.51 -10.74 3.35
C VAL A 200 8.04 -9.30 3.42
N GLY A 201 6.96 -8.98 2.73
CA GLY A 201 6.34 -7.66 2.77
C GLY A 201 5.79 -7.32 4.15
N LYS A 202 6.23 -6.20 4.72
CA LYS A 202 5.78 -5.74 6.04
C LYS A 202 4.63 -4.74 5.95
N THR A 203 4.63 -3.93 4.92
CA THR A 203 3.61 -2.89 4.70
C THR A 203 3.30 -2.76 3.20
N GLY A 204 2.28 -1.98 2.86
CA GLY A 204 1.96 -1.61 1.48
C GLY A 204 1.63 -2.79 0.57
N LEU A 205 1.84 -2.58 -0.72
CA LEU A 205 1.56 -3.60 -1.75
C LEU A 205 2.49 -4.81 -1.65
N GLU A 206 3.71 -4.64 -1.15
CA GLU A 206 4.62 -5.77 -0.87
C GLU A 206 3.97 -6.79 0.07
N LYS A 207 3.25 -6.30 1.09
CA LYS A 207 2.52 -7.17 2.02
C LYS A 207 1.24 -7.73 1.41
N THR A 208 0.49 -6.90 0.71
CA THR A 208 -0.82 -7.29 0.15
C THR A 208 -0.68 -8.36 -0.92
N PHE A 209 0.31 -8.22 -1.79
CA PHE A 209 0.59 -9.17 -2.88
C PHE A 209 1.65 -10.22 -2.53
N GLU A 210 1.95 -10.43 -1.24
CA GLU A 210 2.99 -11.37 -0.79
C GLU A 210 2.86 -12.75 -1.46
N ASN A 211 1.65 -13.30 -1.50
CA ASN A 211 1.39 -14.63 -2.04
C ASN A 211 1.65 -14.74 -3.55
N ASP A 212 1.48 -13.63 -4.29
CA ASP A 212 1.77 -13.58 -5.72
C ASP A 212 3.24 -13.31 -5.99
N LEU A 213 3.88 -12.51 -5.14
CA LEU A 213 5.26 -12.05 -5.33
C LEU A 213 6.32 -13.06 -4.87
N ILE A 214 6.02 -13.91 -3.89
CA ILE A 214 7.05 -14.75 -3.24
C ILE A 214 7.58 -15.86 -4.15
N GLY A 215 6.81 -16.38 -5.12
CA GLY A 215 7.20 -17.51 -5.96
C GLY A 215 7.28 -18.84 -5.22
N THR A 216 8.06 -19.78 -5.73
CA THR A 216 8.32 -21.07 -5.09
C THR A 216 9.82 -21.34 -4.98
N ASN A 217 10.25 -21.91 -3.87
CA ASN A 217 11.67 -22.24 -3.64
C ASN A 217 12.21 -23.24 -4.67
N GLY A 218 13.44 -23.05 -5.11
CA GLY A 218 14.23 -24.10 -5.70
C GLY A 218 14.67 -25.10 -4.62
N ILE A 219 14.74 -26.38 -4.95
CA ILE A 219 15.12 -27.44 -4.03
C ILE A 219 16.30 -28.21 -4.63
N GLN A 220 17.44 -28.16 -3.96
CA GLN A 220 18.59 -29.03 -4.25
C GLN A 220 18.63 -30.15 -3.21
N ARG A 221 18.64 -31.39 -3.66
CA ARG A 221 18.77 -32.55 -2.80
C ARG A 221 20.21 -33.09 -2.80
N TYR A 222 20.72 -33.27 -1.60
CA TYR A 222 22.05 -33.80 -1.38
C TYR A 222 21.99 -35.09 -0.54
N GLU A 223 22.83 -36.02 -0.89
CA GLU A 223 23.17 -37.15 -0.03
C GLU A 223 24.17 -36.67 1.02
N VAL A 224 23.92 -37.02 2.29
CA VAL A 224 24.81 -36.69 3.39
C VAL A 224 25.25 -37.96 4.11
N ASN A 225 26.47 -37.95 4.68
CA ASN A 225 26.94 -39.02 5.55
C ASN A 225 26.31 -38.92 6.97
N ALA A 226 26.68 -39.88 7.85
CA ALA A 226 26.19 -39.91 9.24
C ALA A 226 26.53 -38.66 10.05
N TYR A 227 27.51 -37.87 9.65
CA TYR A 227 27.90 -36.58 10.26
C TYR A 227 27.22 -35.38 9.62
N GLY A 228 26.34 -35.57 8.60
CA GLY A 228 25.67 -34.52 7.90
C GLY A 228 26.47 -33.83 6.77
N LYS A 229 27.68 -34.31 6.46
CA LYS A 229 28.52 -33.79 5.39
C LYS A 229 27.98 -34.22 4.03
N ARG A 230 27.91 -33.29 3.08
CA ARG A 230 27.44 -33.51 1.70
C ARG A 230 28.41 -34.46 0.97
N ILE A 231 27.86 -35.52 0.35
CA ILE A 231 28.60 -36.49 -0.45
C ILE A 231 28.33 -36.23 -1.94
N ASN A 232 27.06 -36.30 -2.35
CA ASN A 232 26.64 -36.18 -3.74
C ASN A 232 25.43 -35.26 -3.86
N GLN A 233 25.32 -34.51 -4.98
CA GLN A 233 24.10 -33.86 -5.40
C GLN A 233 23.26 -34.85 -6.21
N LEU A 234 22.00 -35.03 -5.83
CA LEU A 234 21.11 -36.00 -6.47
C LEU A 234 20.26 -35.37 -7.55
N ASP A 235 19.48 -34.35 -7.19
CA ASP A 235 18.58 -33.66 -8.12
C ASP A 235 18.47 -32.17 -7.77
N TYR A 236 17.94 -31.40 -8.73
CA TYR A 236 17.63 -30.01 -8.58
C TYR A 236 16.25 -29.73 -9.16
N LEU A 237 15.36 -29.25 -8.34
CA LEU A 237 14.05 -28.71 -8.76
C LEU A 237 14.17 -27.20 -8.81
N GLU A 238 14.00 -26.64 -10.00
CA GLU A 238 14.03 -25.20 -10.19
C GLU A 238 12.84 -24.53 -9.51
N GLY A 239 13.11 -23.43 -8.79
CA GLY A 239 12.06 -22.59 -8.21
C GLY A 239 11.38 -21.74 -9.28
N THR A 240 10.15 -21.32 -9.02
CA THR A 240 9.46 -20.39 -9.91
C THR A 240 9.55 -18.97 -9.39
N GLN A 241 9.81 -18.02 -10.27
CA GLN A 241 9.76 -16.60 -9.95
C GLN A 241 8.33 -16.19 -9.55
N GLY A 242 8.23 -15.23 -8.63
CA GLY A 242 6.96 -14.61 -8.28
C GLY A 242 6.33 -13.86 -9.45
N LYS A 243 5.02 -13.65 -9.39
CA LYS A 243 4.28 -12.95 -10.45
C LYS A 243 4.63 -11.47 -10.49
N THR A 244 4.73 -10.91 -11.67
CA THR A 244 4.86 -9.48 -11.88
C THR A 244 3.49 -8.81 -11.71
N VAL A 245 3.45 -7.71 -10.95
CA VAL A 245 2.24 -6.92 -10.69
C VAL A 245 2.38 -5.56 -11.35
N LYS A 246 1.48 -5.24 -12.29
CA LYS A 246 1.45 -3.94 -12.96
C LYS A 246 0.53 -2.98 -12.21
N LEU A 247 1.04 -1.79 -11.90
CA LEU A 247 0.32 -0.73 -11.19
C LEU A 247 -0.36 0.24 -12.17
N THR A 248 -1.40 0.91 -11.69
CA THR A 248 -2.06 2.01 -12.44
C THR A 248 -1.29 3.33 -12.32
N ILE A 249 -0.29 3.39 -11.46
CA ILE A 249 0.50 4.60 -11.17
C ILE A 249 1.38 4.97 -12.35
N ASP A 250 1.41 6.27 -12.64
CA ASP A 250 2.32 6.91 -13.59
C ASP A 250 3.51 7.49 -12.83
N THR A 251 4.69 6.95 -13.07
CA THR A 251 5.91 7.34 -12.35
C THR A 251 6.23 8.83 -12.45
N GLU A 252 5.99 9.47 -13.60
CA GLU A 252 6.28 10.90 -13.76
C GLU A 252 5.33 11.78 -12.95
N VAL A 253 4.05 11.37 -12.87
CA VAL A 253 3.06 12.07 -12.02
C VAL A 253 3.38 11.85 -10.54
N GLN A 254 3.81 10.63 -10.17
CA GLN A 254 4.22 10.27 -8.81
C GLN A 254 5.46 11.06 -8.38
N LYS A 255 6.47 11.20 -9.26
CA LYS A 255 7.66 12.05 -9.02
C LYS A 255 7.29 13.51 -8.80
N LEU A 256 6.43 14.06 -9.67
CA LEU A 256 5.95 15.43 -9.48
C LEU A 256 5.24 15.62 -8.14
N ALA A 257 4.41 14.64 -7.73
CA ALA A 257 3.73 14.68 -6.43
C ALA A 257 4.74 14.69 -5.27
N TYR A 258 5.77 13.86 -5.33
CA TYR A 258 6.88 13.86 -4.37
C TYR A 258 7.58 15.22 -4.32
N GLU A 259 8.02 15.76 -5.45
CA GLU A 259 8.73 17.04 -5.54
C GLU A 259 7.93 18.21 -4.96
N GLN A 260 6.61 18.23 -5.20
CA GLN A 260 5.75 19.31 -4.71
C GLN A 260 5.52 19.26 -3.18
N LEU A 261 5.77 18.12 -2.55
CA LEU A 261 5.64 17.92 -1.11
C LEU A 261 6.97 17.70 -0.38
N LYS A 262 8.12 17.76 -1.07
CA LYS A 262 9.43 17.37 -0.53
C LYS A 262 9.72 17.90 0.89
N ASP A 263 9.41 19.17 1.16
CA ASP A 263 9.68 19.82 2.45
C ASP A 263 8.41 20.07 3.27
N LYS A 264 7.34 19.32 3.00
CA LYS A 264 6.03 19.51 3.62
C LYS A 264 5.47 18.19 4.07
N ALA A 265 4.75 18.21 5.18
CA ALA A 265 3.91 17.07 5.54
C ALA A 265 2.57 17.18 4.81
N GLY A 266 2.11 16.08 4.22
CA GLY A 266 0.84 16.09 3.49
C GLY A 266 0.66 14.93 2.54
N SER A 267 -0.26 15.08 1.61
CA SER A 267 -0.64 14.03 0.67
C SER A 267 -1.15 14.61 -0.64
N ILE A 268 -0.86 13.91 -1.73
CA ILE A 268 -1.42 14.12 -3.06
C ILE A 268 -1.98 12.81 -3.57
N SER A 269 -3.24 12.84 -4.02
CA SER A 269 -3.90 11.72 -4.70
C SER A 269 -4.45 12.18 -6.03
N VAL A 270 -4.27 11.36 -7.06
CA VAL A 270 -4.76 11.59 -8.41
C VAL A 270 -5.48 10.35 -8.90
N MET A 271 -6.68 10.51 -9.45
CA MET A 271 -7.54 9.42 -9.88
C MET A 271 -8.15 9.71 -11.25
N ASP A 272 -8.24 8.68 -12.10
CA ASP A 272 -9.06 8.70 -13.32
C ASP A 272 -10.53 8.55 -12.92
N ILE A 273 -11.36 9.51 -13.31
CA ILE A 273 -12.76 9.62 -12.85
C ILE A 273 -13.70 8.57 -13.45
N PHE A 274 -13.30 7.87 -14.51
CA PHE A 274 -14.12 6.83 -15.15
C PHE A 274 -13.64 5.42 -14.78
N THR A 275 -12.31 5.19 -14.80
CA THR A 275 -11.77 3.86 -14.56
C THR A 275 -11.50 3.57 -13.09
N GLY A 276 -11.49 4.61 -12.23
CA GLY A 276 -11.08 4.48 -10.84
C GLY A 276 -9.58 4.20 -10.65
N GLU A 277 -8.77 4.25 -11.72
CA GLU A 277 -7.33 4.05 -11.64
C GLU A 277 -6.67 5.15 -10.82
N ILE A 278 -5.89 4.76 -9.82
CA ILE A 278 -5.04 5.69 -9.08
C ILE A 278 -3.80 5.96 -9.91
N ILE A 279 -3.67 7.21 -10.37
CA ILE A 279 -2.58 7.66 -11.24
C ILE A 279 -1.35 8.06 -10.43
N ALA A 280 -1.57 8.64 -9.26
CA ALA A 280 -0.53 8.93 -8.28
C ALA A 280 -1.13 8.92 -6.86
N MET A 281 -0.34 8.46 -5.91
CA MET A 281 -0.68 8.43 -4.50
C MET A 281 0.59 8.64 -3.68
N HIS A 282 0.82 9.87 -3.23
CA HIS A 282 2.01 10.24 -2.48
C HIS A 282 1.67 10.78 -1.10
N SER A 283 2.41 10.31 -0.10
CA SER A 283 2.36 10.79 1.29
C SER A 283 3.75 11.31 1.71
N SER A 284 3.80 12.49 2.28
CA SER A 284 5.06 13.14 2.69
C SER A 284 5.03 13.51 4.20
N PRO A 285 6.20 13.49 4.89
CA PRO A 285 7.46 12.98 4.37
C PRO A 285 7.41 11.47 4.15
N SER A 286 8.27 10.99 3.28
CA SER A 286 8.52 9.58 3.01
C SER A 286 9.93 9.18 3.48
N PHE A 287 10.32 7.96 3.24
CA PHE A 287 11.65 7.44 3.57
C PHE A 287 12.11 6.44 2.50
N ASP A 288 13.41 6.16 2.43
CA ASP A 288 13.94 5.18 1.49
C ASP A 288 13.63 3.74 1.95
N PRO A 289 12.80 2.96 1.22
CA PRO A 289 12.52 1.57 1.56
C PRO A 289 13.74 0.65 1.41
N ASN A 290 14.76 1.04 0.64
CA ASN A 290 16.00 0.28 0.50
C ASN A 290 16.75 0.14 1.82
N LEU A 291 16.61 1.09 2.75
CA LEU A 291 17.20 1.01 4.10
C LEU A 291 16.76 -0.22 4.89
N PHE A 292 15.59 -0.79 4.57
CA PHE A 292 15.03 -1.94 5.26
C PHE A 292 15.45 -3.27 4.65
N VAL A 293 15.94 -3.26 3.42
CA VAL A 293 16.22 -4.48 2.64
C VAL A 293 17.24 -5.39 3.35
N PHE A 294 18.29 -4.85 3.92
CA PHE A 294 19.31 -5.61 4.67
C PHE A 294 19.20 -5.43 6.19
N GLY A 295 18.13 -4.77 6.64
CA GLY A 295 17.94 -4.36 8.03
C GLY A 295 18.36 -2.92 8.24
N ILE A 296 17.47 -2.12 8.79
CA ILE A 296 17.72 -0.70 9.04
C ILE A 296 18.70 -0.51 10.20
N SER A 297 19.61 0.46 10.08
CA SER A 297 20.48 0.85 11.16
C SER A 297 19.70 1.46 12.33
N LYS A 298 20.27 1.42 13.53
CA LYS A 298 19.61 2.03 14.70
C LYS A 298 19.47 3.55 14.54
N ASP A 299 20.43 4.19 13.92
CA ASP A 299 20.46 5.63 13.73
C ASP A 299 19.43 6.06 12.68
N ASP A 300 19.38 5.40 11.52
CA ASP A 300 18.36 5.63 10.48
C ASP A 300 16.96 5.40 11.03
N TRP A 301 16.77 4.31 11.81
CA TRP A 301 15.49 4.04 12.45
C TRP A 301 15.08 5.16 13.41
N GLN A 302 16.00 5.68 14.22
CA GLN A 302 15.73 6.80 15.13
C GLN A 302 15.38 8.08 14.37
N LEU A 303 16.09 8.39 13.28
CA LEU A 303 15.80 9.53 12.42
C LEU A 303 14.38 9.45 11.83
N ILE A 304 13.97 8.28 11.36
CA ILE A 304 12.64 8.09 10.78
C ILE A 304 11.56 8.09 11.87
N ASN A 305 11.77 7.34 12.96
CA ASN A 305 10.77 7.14 14.00
C ASN A 305 10.51 8.38 14.85
N ASN A 306 11.56 9.16 15.15
CA ASN A 306 11.47 10.35 15.98
C ASN A 306 11.14 11.62 15.20
N ASN A 307 11.00 11.53 13.88
CA ASN A 307 10.64 12.67 13.05
C ASN A 307 9.22 13.16 13.40
N PRO A 308 9.06 14.45 13.82
CA PRO A 308 7.78 15.00 14.24
C PRO A 308 6.72 14.99 13.12
N LEU A 309 7.14 14.98 11.85
CA LEU A 309 6.27 14.93 10.68
C LEU A 309 5.83 13.50 10.31
N LYS A 310 6.22 12.49 11.10
CA LYS A 310 5.74 11.09 11.06
C LYS A 310 5.85 10.43 9.67
N PRO A 311 7.05 10.22 9.14
CA PRO A 311 7.25 9.63 7.81
C PRO A 311 6.73 8.19 7.68
N LEU A 312 6.59 7.43 8.78
CA LEU A 312 6.02 6.07 8.75
C LEU A 312 4.51 6.04 8.49
N VAL A 313 3.83 7.17 8.62
CA VAL A 313 2.37 7.25 8.44
C VAL A 313 2.03 7.55 6.98
N ASN A 314 1.31 6.63 6.35
CA ASN A 314 0.69 6.91 5.04
C ASN A 314 -0.49 7.89 5.22
N LYS A 315 -0.21 9.18 5.09
CA LYS A 315 -1.22 10.24 5.28
C LYS A 315 -2.35 10.18 4.25
N THR A 316 -2.10 9.63 3.07
CA THR A 316 -3.11 9.48 2.02
C THR A 316 -4.27 8.58 2.46
N LEU A 317 -3.93 7.48 3.17
CA LEU A 317 -4.88 6.44 3.57
C LEU A 317 -5.27 6.51 5.04
N SER A 318 -4.37 7.01 5.89
CA SER A 318 -4.53 6.96 7.34
C SER A 318 -4.61 8.34 8.00
N GLY A 319 -4.25 9.41 7.27
CA GLY A 319 -4.42 10.79 7.73
C GLY A 319 -5.90 11.13 7.80
N LEU A 320 -6.36 11.55 8.98
CA LEU A 320 -7.74 11.97 9.22
C LEU A 320 -7.78 13.47 9.41
N TYR A 321 -8.41 14.15 8.47
CA TYR A 321 -8.51 15.60 8.45
C TYR A 321 -9.98 16.04 8.38
N SER A 322 -10.33 17.11 9.06
CA SER A 322 -11.58 17.81 8.80
C SER A 322 -11.55 18.33 7.35
N PRO A 323 -12.53 17.99 6.51
CA PRO A 323 -12.49 18.38 5.08
C PRO A 323 -12.56 19.89 4.86
N GLY A 324 -13.01 20.65 5.86
CA GLY A 324 -13.22 22.08 5.70
C GLY A 324 -14.11 22.38 4.50
N SER A 325 -13.88 23.49 3.85
CA SER A 325 -14.70 23.92 2.71
C SER A 325 -14.65 23.01 1.48
N THR A 326 -13.82 21.95 1.45
CA THR A 326 -13.84 20.97 0.34
C THR A 326 -15.11 20.12 0.33
N ILE A 327 -15.86 20.04 1.43
CA ILE A 327 -17.14 19.33 1.49
C ILE A 327 -18.32 20.14 0.93
N LYS A 328 -18.18 21.47 0.81
CA LYS A 328 -19.29 22.34 0.39
C LYS A 328 -19.97 21.94 -0.93
N PRO A 329 -19.27 21.42 -1.94
CA PRO A 329 -19.91 20.84 -3.13
C PRO A 329 -20.93 19.75 -2.78
N ILE A 330 -20.61 18.83 -1.84
CA ILE A 330 -21.53 17.78 -1.39
C ILE A 330 -22.68 18.33 -0.58
N VAL A 331 -22.43 19.33 0.29
CA VAL A 331 -23.50 20.01 1.04
C VAL A 331 -24.48 20.68 0.09
N ALA A 332 -23.97 21.37 -0.93
CA ALA A 332 -24.78 22.02 -1.97
C ALA A 332 -25.59 20.97 -2.76
N LEU A 333 -24.96 19.90 -3.21
CA LEU A 333 -25.61 18.81 -3.92
C LEU A 333 -26.71 18.18 -3.06
N SER A 334 -26.42 17.85 -1.81
CA SER A 334 -27.39 17.28 -0.89
C SER A 334 -28.61 18.19 -0.68
N ALA A 335 -28.38 19.49 -0.55
CA ALA A 335 -29.46 20.45 -0.36
C ALA A 335 -30.35 20.60 -1.62
N LEU A 336 -29.76 20.51 -2.81
CA LEU A 336 -30.50 20.51 -4.08
C LEU A 336 -31.27 19.19 -4.29
N GLU A 337 -30.64 18.05 -4.04
CA GLU A 337 -31.23 16.70 -4.18
C GLU A 337 -32.41 16.45 -3.24
N HIS A 338 -32.43 17.12 -2.09
CA HIS A 338 -33.54 17.05 -1.12
C HIS A 338 -34.51 18.23 -1.23
N ASP A 339 -34.43 19.06 -2.30
CA ASP A 339 -35.28 20.19 -2.56
C ASP A 339 -35.37 21.22 -1.39
N VAL A 340 -34.31 21.26 -0.56
CA VAL A 340 -34.23 22.15 0.61
C VAL A 340 -33.95 23.60 0.21
N ILE A 341 -33.21 23.76 -0.89
CA ILE A 341 -32.93 25.05 -1.52
C ILE A 341 -33.02 24.94 -3.04
N SER A 342 -33.27 26.05 -3.71
CA SER A 342 -33.09 26.20 -5.16
C SER A 342 -31.72 26.83 -5.47
N PRO A 343 -31.22 26.74 -6.72
CA PRO A 343 -30.00 27.45 -7.15
C PRO A 343 -30.01 28.95 -6.89
N ASN A 344 -31.19 29.56 -6.88
CA ASN A 344 -31.40 30.99 -6.67
C ASN A 344 -31.58 31.38 -5.19
N PHE A 345 -31.58 30.43 -4.25
CA PHE A 345 -31.64 30.74 -2.83
C PHE A 345 -30.50 31.68 -2.44
N LYS A 346 -30.85 32.78 -1.75
CA LYS A 346 -29.90 33.84 -1.39
C LYS A 346 -29.79 33.98 0.11
N VAL A 347 -28.58 34.32 0.57
CA VAL A 347 -28.25 34.63 1.97
C VAL A 347 -27.41 35.91 1.99
N ASP A 348 -27.73 36.83 2.89
CA ASP A 348 -26.91 38.03 3.13
C ASP A 348 -25.81 37.70 4.15
N CYS A 349 -24.57 37.74 3.70
CA CYS A 349 -23.38 37.44 4.52
C CYS A 349 -22.75 38.74 5.01
N LYS A 350 -22.98 39.08 6.27
CA LYS A 350 -22.38 40.22 6.97
C LYS A 350 -21.05 39.91 7.66
N GLY A 351 -20.44 38.73 7.39
CA GLY A 351 -19.17 38.26 7.99
C GLY A 351 -19.36 37.44 9.26
N LYS A 352 -20.51 37.46 9.86
CA LYS A 352 -20.92 36.60 10.99
C LYS A 352 -22.42 36.40 10.97
N VAL A 353 -22.90 35.41 11.68
CA VAL A 353 -24.31 35.17 11.95
C VAL A 353 -24.45 34.69 13.38
N GLU A 354 -25.46 35.21 14.08
CA GLU A 354 -25.79 34.82 15.43
C GLU A 354 -26.99 33.89 15.40
N MET A 355 -26.82 32.68 15.93
CA MET A 355 -27.88 31.68 15.99
C MET A 355 -27.74 30.88 17.28
N TYR A 356 -28.86 30.61 17.94
CA TYR A 356 -28.91 29.77 19.15
C TYR A 356 -27.95 30.24 20.25
N GLY A 357 -27.78 31.55 20.43
CA GLY A 357 -26.87 32.12 21.44
C GLY A 357 -25.39 31.97 21.15
N GLN A 358 -25.03 31.58 19.93
CA GLN A 358 -23.63 31.40 19.48
C GLN A 358 -23.39 32.27 18.22
N THR A 359 -22.16 32.80 18.11
CA THR A 359 -21.72 33.56 16.95
C THR A 359 -20.93 32.64 16.02
N TYR A 360 -21.37 32.50 14.78
CA TYR A 360 -20.71 31.74 13.71
C TYR A 360 -20.08 32.71 12.71
N HIS A 361 -18.78 32.65 12.55
CA HIS A 361 -18.03 33.57 11.70
C HIS A 361 -17.85 33.05 10.27
N CYS A 362 -17.91 33.95 9.30
CA CYS A 362 -17.38 33.69 7.97
C CYS A 362 -15.88 34.01 7.93
N TRP A 363 -15.15 33.36 7.03
CA TRP A 363 -13.73 33.66 6.85
C TRP A 363 -13.47 35.09 6.39
N LYS A 364 -14.42 35.69 5.62
CA LYS A 364 -14.36 37.08 5.18
C LYS A 364 -15.02 38.00 6.22
N LYS A 365 -14.22 38.69 7.02
CA LYS A 365 -14.67 39.51 8.15
C LYS A 365 -15.76 40.56 7.76
N LYS A 366 -15.60 41.21 6.61
CA LYS A 366 -16.55 42.23 6.10
C LYS A 366 -17.78 41.63 5.39
N GLY A 367 -17.87 40.28 5.36
CA GLY A 367 -18.93 39.57 4.66
C GLY A 367 -18.79 39.56 3.14
N HIS A 368 -19.67 38.80 2.50
CA HIS A 368 -19.74 38.64 1.05
C HIS A 368 -20.89 39.46 0.43
N GLY A 369 -21.77 40.04 1.28
CA GLY A 369 -23.06 40.60 0.86
C GLY A 369 -24.03 39.50 0.49
N VAL A 370 -25.01 39.83 -0.34
CA VAL A 370 -26.01 38.88 -0.81
C VAL A 370 -25.40 37.94 -1.84
N VAL A 371 -25.36 36.63 -1.51
CA VAL A 371 -24.85 35.59 -2.38
C VAL A 371 -25.89 34.51 -2.62
N ASN A 372 -25.93 33.97 -3.84
CA ASN A 372 -26.66 32.75 -4.20
C ASN A 372 -25.75 31.52 -4.07
N LEU A 373 -26.26 30.34 -4.38
CA LEU A 373 -25.50 29.08 -4.24
C LEU A 373 -24.21 29.08 -5.07
N LYS A 374 -24.24 29.50 -6.34
CA LYS A 374 -23.03 29.60 -7.19
C LYS A 374 -22.01 30.57 -6.57
N GLY A 375 -22.45 31.75 -6.15
CA GLY A 375 -21.59 32.73 -5.49
C GLY A 375 -21.00 32.24 -4.17
N ALA A 376 -21.76 31.46 -3.41
CA ALA A 376 -21.35 30.91 -2.14
C ALA A 376 -20.28 29.79 -2.30
N ILE A 377 -20.40 28.91 -3.30
CA ILE A 377 -19.36 27.94 -3.64
C ILE A 377 -18.11 28.63 -4.16
N LYS A 378 -18.27 29.57 -5.11
CA LYS A 378 -17.22 30.38 -5.74
C LYS A 378 -16.32 31.06 -4.71
N GLN A 379 -16.95 31.79 -3.78
CA GLN A 379 -16.27 32.58 -2.76
C GLN A 379 -16.13 31.86 -1.41
N SER A 380 -16.57 30.59 -1.34
CA SER A 380 -16.49 29.75 -0.12
C SER A 380 -17.16 30.38 1.11
N CYS A 381 -18.35 31.00 0.94
CA CYS A 381 -19.06 31.70 2.01
C CYS A 381 -19.55 30.76 3.12
N ASP A 382 -19.00 30.86 4.34
CA ASP A 382 -19.41 30.00 5.46
C ASP A 382 -20.83 30.31 5.93
N THR A 383 -21.19 31.61 6.05
CA THR A 383 -22.54 32.04 6.46
C THR A 383 -23.65 31.44 5.60
N TYR A 384 -23.43 31.36 4.28
CA TYR A 384 -24.37 30.69 3.38
C TYR A 384 -24.53 29.21 3.73
N PHE A 385 -23.42 28.51 3.95
CA PHE A 385 -23.44 27.07 4.23
C PHE A 385 -23.88 26.72 5.65
N TYR A 386 -23.80 27.65 6.61
CA TYR A 386 -24.45 27.47 7.91
C TYR A 386 -25.97 27.42 7.74
N GLU A 387 -26.54 28.35 6.96
CA GLU A 387 -27.99 28.40 6.73
C GLU A 387 -28.48 27.19 5.90
N VAL A 388 -27.71 26.78 4.88
CA VAL A 388 -28.03 25.60 4.09
C VAL A 388 -27.99 24.32 4.96
N ALA A 389 -26.95 24.16 5.77
CA ALA A 389 -26.82 22.98 6.66
C ALA A 389 -27.95 22.95 7.70
N ARG A 390 -28.32 24.12 8.27
CA ARG A 390 -29.44 24.24 9.21
C ARG A 390 -30.74 23.73 8.60
N LYS A 391 -31.03 24.10 7.34
CA LYS A 391 -32.24 23.67 6.62
C LYS A 391 -32.17 22.19 6.21
N LEU A 392 -30.99 21.70 5.81
CA LEU A 392 -30.77 20.34 5.32
C LEU A 392 -30.85 19.29 6.44
N GLY A 393 -30.24 19.58 7.58
CA GLY A 393 -30.03 18.60 8.65
C GLY A 393 -28.84 17.68 8.41
N VAL A 394 -28.26 17.18 9.51
CA VAL A 394 -27.03 16.37 9.44
C VAL A 394 -27.27 15.00 8.80
N ASP A 395 -28.41 14.38 9.01
CA ASP A 395 -28.69 13.02 8.53
C ASP A 395 -28.76 12.95 7.00
N ARG A 396 -29.43 13.91 6.34
CA ARG A 396 -29.45 14.02 4.87
C ARG A 396 -28.06 14.33 4.29
N LEU A 397 -27.30 15.21 4.97
CA LEU A 397 -25.91 15.47 4.61
C LEU A 397 -25.07 14.22 4.71
N SER A 398 -25.20 13.49 5.83
CA SER A 398 -24.48 12.24 6.07
C SER A 398 -24.79 11.17 5.00
N GLU A 399 -26.06 10.99 4.65
CA GLU A 399 -26.48 10.07 3.59
C GLU A 399 -25.76 10.37 2.27
N THR A 400 -25.81 11.63 1.83
CA THR A 400 -25.17 12.04 0.57
C THR A 400 -23.64 11.88 0.65
N ALA A 401 -23.02 12.28 1.74
CA ALA A 401 -21.57 12.15 1.93
C ALA A 401 -21.10 10.69 1.88
N LEU A 402 -21.85 9.77 2.49
CA LEU A 402 -21.56 8.33 2.45
C LEU A 402 -21.72 7.76 1.02
N LYS A 403 -22.77 8.18 0.27
CA LYS A 403 -22.94 7.78 -1.15
C LYS A 403 -21.74 8.17 -1.99
N PHE A 404 -21.17 9.35 -1.76
CA PHE A 404 -19.98 9.82 -2.47
C PHE A 404 -18.64 9.30 -1.92
N GLY A 405 -18.66 8.30 -1.03
CA GLY A 405 -17.49 7.55 -0.59
C GLY A 405 -16.78 8.08 0.67
N LEU A 406 -17.27 9.17 1.28
CA LEU A 406 -16.78 9.60 2.58
C LEU A 406 -17.21 8.62 3.67
N GLY A 407 -16.41 8.45 4.71
CA GLY A 407 -16.73 7.53 5.81
C GLY A 407 -16.56 6.03 5.47
N THR A 408 -15.97 5.70 4.30
CA THR A 408 -15.74 4.32 3.84
C THR A 408 -14.28 4.10 3.45
N LYS A 409 -13.83 2.86 3.46
CA LYS A 409 -12.53 2.51 2.87
C LYS A 409 -12.64 2.54 1.34
N VAL A 410 -11.69 3.21 0.69
CA VAL A 410 -11.64 3.43 -0.77
C VAL A 410 -11.00 2.24 -1.49
N LEU A 411 -9.86 1.76 -0.97
CA LEU A 411 -9.10 0.61 -1.47
C LEU A 411 -9.33 -0.58 -0.55
N LYS A 412 -10.56 -1.08 -0.53
CA LYS A 412 -10.95 -2.23 0.30
C LYS A 412 -9.94 -3.36 0.14
N ASP A 413 -9.52 -3.92 1.26
CA ASP A 413 -8.69 -5.13 1.35
C ASP A 413 -7.26 -5.03 0.74
N ILE A 414 -6.91 -3.90 0.10
CA ILE A 414 -5.56 -3.68 -0.45
C ILE A 414 -4.62 -3.13 0.64
N PHE A 415 -5.09 -2.19 1.46
CA PHE A 415 -4.26 -1.60 2.51
C PHE A 415 -4.89 -1.80 3.89
N ASN A 416 -4.25 -2.61 4.73
CA ASN A 416 -4.75 -2.91 6.08
C ASN A 416 -4.83 -1.68 7.01
N ASN A 417 -3.99 -0.66 6.74
CA ASN A 417 -3.93 0.57 7.53
C ASN A 417 -4.86 1.68 7.04
N GLU A 418 -5.69 1.44 6.02
CA GLU A 418 -6.66 2.43 5.54
C GLU A 418 -7.72 2.71 6.61
N LYS A 419 -7.93 4.02 6.88
CA LYS A 419 -8.93 4.51 7.83
C LYS A 419 -10.24 4.84 7.13
N LYS A 420 -11.36 4.56 7.81
CA LYS A 420 -12.71 4.85 7.28
C LYS A 420 -13.07 6.34 7.33
N GLY A 421 -12.37 7.15 8.14
CA GLY A 421 -12.86 8.47 8.47
C GLY A 421 -14.12 8.42 9.34
N LEU A 422 -14.80 9.55 9.42
CA LEU A 422 -16.04 9.69 10.19
C LEU A 422 -16.99 10.67 9.49
N VAL A 423 -18.16 10.20 9.12
CA VAL A 423 -19.29 11.02 8.69
C VAL A 423 -20.34 10.96 9.79
N PRO A 424 -20.47 12.02 10.61
CA PRO A 424 -21.34 12.02 11.77
C PRO A 424 -22.80 12.15 11.37
N ASN A 425 -23.71 11.56 12.17
CA ASN A 425 -25.15 11.75 12.10
C ASN A 425 -25.76 11.66 13.49
N THR A 426 -27.06 11.86 13.62
CA THR A 426 -27.79 11.84 14.89
C THR A 426 -27.63 10.51 15.62
N LYS A 427 -27.77 9.38 14.89
CA LYS A 427 -27.61 8.02 15.42
C LYS A 427 -26.19 7.78 15.92
N TRP A 428 -25.18 8.10 15.11
CA TRP A 428 -23.77 7.94 15.50
C TRP A 428 -23.46 8.63 16.83
N LYS A 429 -23.92 9.87 17.01
CA LYS A 429 -23.63 10.61 18.23
C LYS A 429 -24.31 10.00 19.45
N LYS A 430 -25.57 9.56 19.31
CA LYS A 430 -26.29 8.87 20.37
C LYS A 430 -25.59 7.57 20.78
N ASP A 431 -25.21 6.75 19.79
CA ASP A 431 -24.63 5.43 20.01
C ASP A 431 -23.19 5.50 20.59
N ASN A 432 -22.39 6.49 20.19
CA ASN A 432 -20.98 6.57 20.58
C ASN A 432 -20.71 7.54 21.73
N LEU A 433 -21.52 8.58 21.90
CA LEU A 433 -21.31 9.63 22.93
C LEU A 433 -22.44 9.72 23.95
N GLY A 434 -23.53 8.96 23.79
CA GLY A 434 -24.68 8.99 24.69
C GLY A 434 -25.42 10.31 24.73
N LYS A 435 -25.20 11.21 23.75
CA LYS A 435 -25.74 12.59 23.72
C LYS A 435 -26.58 12.83 22.48
N GLY A 436 -27.62 13.67 22.63
CA GLY A 436 -28.41 14.15 21.50
C GLY A 436 -27.58 15.05 20.57
N TRP A 437 -28.00 15.13 19.30
CA TRP A 437 -27.39 16.01 18.31
C TRP A 437 -27.83 17.46 18.51
N LEU A 438 -26.92 18.41 18.43
CA LEU A 438 -27.19 19.83 18.54
C LEU A 438 -27.20 20.48 17.14
N LEU A 439 -28.09 21.44 16.94
CA LEU A 439 -28.21 22.13 15.64
C LEU A 439 -26.94 22.91 15.26
N GLY A 440 -26.21 23.45 16.24
CA GLY A 440 -24.91 24.07 16.03
C GLY A 440 -23.86 23.12 15.47
N GLU A 441 -23.91 21.83 15.81
CA GLU A 441 -23.02 20.80 15.25
C GLU A 441 -23.34 20.54 13.79
N THR A 442 -24.62 20.62 13.38
CA THR A 442 -25.02 20.54 11.97
C THR A 442 -24.39 21.69 11.17
N MET A 443 -24.47 22.90 11.68
CA MET A 443 -23.90 24.06 11.02
C MET A 443 -22.40 23.95 10.80
N ILE A 444 -21.67 23.52 11.85
CA ILE A 444 -20.22 23.31 11.79
C ILE A 444 -19.87 22.16 10.84
N THR A 445 -20.64 21.07 10.85
CA THR A 445 -20.47 19.94 9.92
C THR A 445 -20.70 20.40 8.47
N GLY A 446 -21.66 21.31 8.23
CA GLY A 446 -21.93 21.86 6.89
C GLY A 446 -20.80 22.68 6.27
N ILE A 447 -19.84 23.12 7.05
CA ILE A 447 -18.62 23.76 6.56
C ILE A 447 -17.39 22.82 6.65
N GLY A 448 -17.60 21.54 6.98
CA GLY A 448 -16.58 20.52 7.03
C GLY A 448 -15.70 20.57 8.28
N GLN A 449 -16.24 21.00 9.39
CA GLN A 449 -15.58 21.06 10.69
C GLN A 449 -16.35 20.21 11.73
N GLY A 450 -15.88 20.17 12.96
CA GLY A 450 -16.51 19.39 14.03
C GLY A 450 -16.11 17.92 13.99
N TYR A 451 -17.08 17.01 14.06
CA TYR A 451 -16.78 15.56 14.15
C TYR A 451 -16.40 14.93 12.81
N ILE A 452 -16.66 15.60 11.67
CA ILE A 452 -16.39 15.00 10.37
C ILE A 452 -14.89 14.88 10.11
N LEU A 453 -14.44 13.66 9.75
CA LEU A 453 -13.05 13.35 9.44
C LEU A 453 -12.99 12.53 8.14
N THR A 454 -12.12 12.95 7.24
CA THR A 454 -11.92 12.30 5.94
C THR A 454 -10.44 12.01 5.68
N THR A 455 -10.16 10.99 4.87
CA THR A 455 -8.83 10.80 4.32
C THR A 455 -8.66 11.58 3.01
N PRO A 456 -7.44 11.96 2.62
CA PRO A 456 -7.18 12.59 1.33
C PRO A 456 -7.67 11.75 0.14
N LEU A 457 -7.55 10.43 0.21
CA LEU A 457 -8.04 9.55 -0.85
C LEU A 457 -9.57 9.55 -0.95
N GLN A 458 -10.29 9.65 0.16
CA GLN A 458 -11.76 9.83 0.16
C GLN A 458 -12.17 11.12 -0.53
N LEU A 459 -11.45 12.22 -0.27
CA LEU A 459 -11.70 13.48 -0.95
C LEU A 459 -11.45 13.40 -2.46
N CYS A 460 -10.44 12.63 -2.86
CA CYS A 460 -10.16 12.36 -4.28
C CYS A 460 -11.30 11.56 -4.93
N LEU A 461 -11.77 10.49 -4.28
CA LEU A 461 -12.89 9.66 -4.75
C LEU A 461 -14.19 10.48 -4.85
N MET A 462 -14.52 11.24 -3.82
CA MET A 462 -15.67 12.14 -3.81
C MET A 462 -15.63 13.10 -5.00
N THR A 463 -14.47 13.69 -5.26
CA THR A 463 -14.26 14.61 -6.37
C THR A 463 -14.37 13.90 -7.72
N ALA A 464 -13.83 12.70 -7.85
CA ALA A 464 -13.92 11.89 -9.05
C ALA A 464 -15.36 11.53 -9.38
N GLN A 465 -16.14 11.13 -8.37
CA GLN A 465 -17.56 10.79 -8.51
C GLN A 465 -18.46 12.00 -8.78
N LEU A 466 -18.08 13.19 -8.34
CA LEU A 466 -18.74 14.43 -8.78
C LEU A 466 -18.41 14.70 -10.25
N ALA A 467 -17.14 14.66 -10.61
CA ALA A 467 -16.64 15.06 -11.92
C ALA A 467 -17.05 14.12 -13.07
N ASN A 468 -17.31 12.83 -12.77
CA ASN A 468 -17.78 11.87 -13.76
C ASN A 468 -19.30 11.95 -14.03
N GLY A 469 -20.00 12.89 -13.42
CA GLY A 469 -21.44 13.06 -13.55
C GLY A 469 -22.27 12.43 -12.45
N GLY A 470 -21.66 12.05 -11.33
CA GLY A 470 -22.34 11.49 -10.16
C GLY A 470 -22.52 9.99 -10.20
N PHE A 471 -21.63 9.28 -10.87
CA PHE A 471 -21.64 7.81 -10.91
C PHE A 471 -20.63 7.22 -9.93
N LYS A 472 -21.01 6.12 -9.31
CA LYS A 472 -20.14 5.36 -8.42
C LYS A 472 -19.03 4.68 -9.19
N ILE A 473 -17.80 4.83 -8.71
CA ILE A 473 -16.62 4.14 -9.22
C ILE A 473 -15.95 3.33 -8.12
N TYR A 474 -15.21 2.32 -8.54
CA TYR A 474 -14.42 1.46 -7.66
C TYR A 474 -12.93 1.71 -7.91
N PRO A 475 -12.26 2.43 -6.99
CA PRO A 475 -10.85 2.74 -7.13
C PRO A 475 -9.99 1.49 -7.15
N ARG A 476 -8.94 1.51 -7.98
CA ARG A 476 -7.98 0.42 -8.13
C ARG A 476 -6.56 0.97 -8.33
N ILE A 477 -5.58 0.18 -7.90
CA ILE A 477 -4.17 0.53 -7.98
C ILE A 477 -3.38 -0.44 -8.85
N THR A 478 -3.97 -1.56 -9.25
CA THR A 478 -3.39 -2.55 -10.15
C THR A 478 -4.13 -2.59 -11.48
N VAL A 479 -3.41 -2.90 -12.55
CA VAL A 479 -3.98 -3.16 -13.87
C VAL A 479 -4.39 -4.63 -13.90
N GLU A 480 -5.68 -4.88 -13.97
CA GLU A 480 -6.19 -6.25 -14.10
C GLU A 480 -5.94 -6.76 -15.52
N LYS A 481 -5.40 -7.99 -15.63
CA LYS A 481 -5.20 -8.67 -16.92
C LYS A 481 -6.48 -9.31 -17.47
N ASN A 482 -7.65 -9.06 -16.89
CA ASN A 482 -8.88 -9.69 -17.33
C ASN A 482 -9.32 -9.07 -18.67
N GLN A 483 -9.21 -9.86 -19.72
CA GLN A 483 -9.49 -9.48 -21.11
C GLN A 483 -10.91 -8.94 -21.31
N ASP A 484 -11.89 -9.51 -20.58
CA ASP A 484 -13.29 -9.04 -20.59
C ASP A 484 -13.47 -7.63 -20.01
N THR A 485 -12.74 -7.31 -18.96
CA THR A 485 -12.79 -5.98 -18.35
C THR A 485 -12.11 -4.95 -19.25
N PHE A 486 -11.05 -5.34 -19.95
CA PHE A 486 -10.33 -4.49 -20.89
C PHE A 486 -11.19 -4.12 -22.11
N GLU A 487 -11.87 -5.08 -22.72
CA GLU A 487 -12.77 -4.80 -23.87
C GLU A 487 -13.99 -3.96 -23.45
N LYS A 488 -14.57 -4.22 -22.27
CA LYS A 488 -15.64 -3.39 -21.73
C LYS A 488 -15.19 -1.95 -21.47
N ILE A 489 -14.01 -1.75 -20.91
CA ILE A 489 -13.42 -0.41 -20.68
C ILE A 489 -13.11 0.27 -22.02
N LYS A 490 -12.51 -0.44 -22.98
CA LYS A 490 -12.22 0.05 -24.33
C LYS A 490 -13.49 0.51 -25.05
N TYR A 491 -14.55 -0.28 -24.92
CA TYR A 491 -15.85 0.05 -25.46
C TYR A 491 -16.46 1.31 -24.81
N ILE A 492 -16.43 1.42 -23.48
CA ILE A 492 -16.89 2.59 -22.74
C ILE A 492 -16.09 3.83 -23.13
N ILE A 493 -14.77 3.72 -23.28
CA ILE A 493 -13.91 4.82 -23.69
C ILE A 493 -14.23 5.25 -25.11
N LYS A 494 -14.39 4.31 -26.05
CA LYS A 494 -14.74 4.60 -27.45
C LYS A 494 -16.07 5.33 -27.50
N LYS A 495 -17.09 4.86 -26.80
CA LYS A 495 -18.40 5.47 -26.78
C LYS A 495 -18.42 6.83 -26.06
N ASN A 496 -17.66 6.99 -24.98
CA ASN A 496 -17.49 8.28 -24.33
C ASN A 496 -16.78 9.29 -25.25
N THR A 497 -15.85 8.85 -26.11
CA THR A 497 -15.18 9.72 -27.08
C THR A 497 -16.14 10.12 -28.22
N GLU A 498 -16.97 9.20 -28.69
CA GLU A 498 -18.01 9.46 -29.68
C GLU A 498 -19.11 10.36 -29.12
N THR A 499 -19.57 10.08 -27.91
CA THR A 499 -20.59 10.88 -27.20
C THR A 499 -20.06 12.27 -26.84
N ALA A 500 -18.76 12.42 -26.50
CA ALA A 500 -18.14 13.72 -26.24
C ALA A 500 -18.06 14.61 -27.49
N GLN A 501 -18.04 14.01 -28.71
CA GLN A 501 -18.16 14.75 -29.97
C GLN A 501 -19.60 15.21 -30.23
N GLU A 502 -20.62 14.50 -29.76
CA GLU A 502 -22.03 14.87 -29.87
C GLU A 502 -22.47 15.89 -28.81
N ILE A 503 -21.78 15.90 -27.63
CA ILE A 503 -22.05 16.85 -26.55
C ILE A 503 -21.34 18.19 -26.81
N LYS A 504 -21.73 18.89 -27.83
CA LYS A 504 -21.22 20.25 -28.15
C LYS A 504 -21.59 21.32 -27.10
N ASN A 505 -22.46 21.07 -26.16
CA ASN A 505 -23.03 22.11 -25.28
C ASN A 505 -23.13 21.75 -23.81
N GLY A 506 -22.22 21.00 -23.24
CA GLY A 506 -22.21 20.93 -21.78
C GLY A 506 -22.05 19.57 -21.15
N LEU A 507 -21.67 19.66 -19.98
CA LEU A 507 -21.40 18.62 -19.03
C LEU A 507 -22.37 17.44 -19.11
N LEU A 508 -21.78 16.28 -19.42
CA LEU A 508 -22.21 14.98 -18.94
C LEU A 508 -23.70 14.67 -19.01
N VAL A 509 -24.17 14.51 -20.21
CA VAL A 509 -25.32 13.65 -20.47
C VAL A 509 -24.81 12.25 -20.92
N ALA A 510 -23.67 11.84 -20.42
CA ALA A 510 -23.20 10.42 -20.51
C ALA A 510 -24.13 9.45 -19.75
N SER A 511 -25.17 9.98 -19.12
CA SER A 511 -25.96 9.27 -18.15
C SER A 511 -26.84 8.17 -18.72
N GLU A 512 -27.68 8.44 -19.68
CA GLU A 512 -28.63 7.42 -20.15
C GLU A 512 -28.01 6.35 -21.02
N GLN A 513 -27.02 6.70 -21.84
CA GLN A 513 -26.37 5.72 -22.71
C GLN A 513 -25.36 4.84 -21.97
N LEU A 514 -24.67 5.36 -20.94
CA LEU A 514 -23.88 4.54 -20.03
C LEU A 514 -24.75 3.64 -19.16
N LEU A 515 -25.90 4.11 -18.71
CA LEU A 515 -26.90 3.31 -17.96
C LEU A 515 -27.45 2.17 -18.80
N ASN A 516 -27.74 2.37 -20.08
CA ASN A 516 -28.22 1.32 -20.97
C ASN A 516 -27.18 0.22 -21.28
N PHE A 517 -25.90 0.52 -21.08
CA PHE A 517 -24.79 -0.46 -21.20
C PHE A 517 -24.53 -1.27 -19.95
N THR A 518 -25.03 -0.80 -18.81
CA THR A 518 -24.72 -1.36 -17.48
C THR A 518 -25.85 -2.17 -16.89
N ASN A 519 -26.63 -2.87 -17.67
CA ASN A 519 -27.53 -3.91 -17.14
C ASN A 519 -26.80 -4.93 -16.24
N GLU A 520 -25.49 -4.83 -16.08
CA GLU A 520 -24.68 -5.54 -15.11
C GLU A 520 -23.92 -4.56 -14.18
N LYS A 521 -24.57 -4.13 -13.07
CA LYS A 521 -23.96 -3.76 -11.77
C LYS A 521 -22.77 -2.77 -11.67
N LYS A 522 -22.32 -2.05 -12.70
CA LYS A 522 -21.05 -1.32 -12.64
C LYS A 522 -21.12 0.18 -12.32
N TYR A 523 -22.18 0.86 -12.64
CA TYR A 523 -22.28 2.31 -12.39
C TYR A 523 -23.63 2.66 -11.75
N GLU A 524 -23.63 2.67 -10.43
CA GLU A 524 -24.77 3.14 -9.64
C GLU A 524 -24.79 4.67 -9.67
N SER A 525 -25.92 5.26 -10.05
CA SER A 525 -26.15 6.70 -9.94
C SER A 525 -26.23 7.12 -8.49
N LEU A 526 -25.50 8.18 -8.12
CA LEU A 526 -25.43 8.72 -6.76
C LEU A 526 -26.33 9.94 -6.57
N TYR A 527 -27.06 10.32 -7.60
CA TYR A 527 -27.92 11.50 -7.64
C TYR A 527 -29.32 11.15 -8.14
N ARG A 528 -30.26 12.08 -7.94
CA ARG A 528 -31.63 12.03 -8.48
C ARG A 528 -31.76 12.86 -9.75
N ASN A 529 -31.12 14.06 -9.77
CA ASN A 529 -31.22 15.02 -10.88
C ASN A 529 -29.79 15.38 -11.38
N PRO A 530 -29.43 15.08 -12.65
CA PRO A 530 -28.13 15.39 -13.23
C PRO A 530 -27.85 16.91 -13.29
N GLU A 531 -28.85 17.75 -13.41
CA GLU A 531 -28.66 19.20 -13.43
C GLU A 531 -28.09 19.74 -12.11
N ASN A 532 -28.36 19.07 -10.98
CA ASN A 532 -27.78 19.43 -9.69
C ASN A 532 -26.27 19.20 -9.66
N ILE A 533 -25.81 18.08 -10.23
CA ILE A 533 -24.36 17.78 -10.39
C ILE A 533 -23.72 18.85 -11.27
N LYS A 534 -24.31 19.11 -12.44
CA LYS A 534 -23.82 20.11 -13.39
C LYS A 534 -23.68 21.49 -12.74
N PHE A 535 -24.70 21.92 -12.02
CA PHE A 535 -24.67 23.19 -11.30
C PHE A 535 -23.51 23.27 -10.30
N VAL A 536 -23.29 22.23 -9.53
CA VAL A 536 -22.19 22.17 -8.54
C VAL A 536 -20.83 22.22 -9.23
N LEU A 537 -20.64 21.50 -10.35
CA LEU A 537 -19.40 21.51 -11.13
C LEU A 537 -19.13 22.88 -11.75
N ASP A 538 -20.16 23.56 -12.28
CA ASP A 538 -20.06 24.92 -12.80
C ASP A 538 -19.69 25.94 -11.71
N ALA A 539 -20.22 25.76 -10.51
CA ALA A 539 -19.86 26.60 -9.37
C ALA A 539 -18.40 26.34 -8.91
N MET A 540 -17.90 25.07 -8.97
CA MET A 540 -16.50 24.76 -8.72
C MET A 540 -15.59 25.36 -9.82
N PHE A 541 -16.02 25.36 -11.07
CA PHE A 541 -15.30 26.06 -12.15
C PHE A 541 -15.16 27.54 -11.86
N SER A 542 -16.26 28.19 -11.44
CA SER A 542 -16.26 29.60 -11.07
C SER A 542 -15.29 29.92 -9.92
N SER A 543 -15.11 29.01 -8.97
CA SER A 543 -14.15 29.16 -7.85
C SER A 543 -12.71 29.26 -8.32
N THR A 544 -12.37 28.62 -9.46
CA THR A 544 -11.00 28.63 -9.99
C THR A 544 -10.81 29.64 -11.12
N ASN A 545 -11.81 29.85 -11.97
CA ASN A 545 -11.64 30.59 -13.24
C ASN A 545 -12.29 31.95 -13.31
N GLU A 546 -13.17 32.29 -12.36
CA GLU A 546 -13.82 33.62 -12.35
C GLU A 546 -13.21 34.52 -11.28
N VAL A 547 -13.25 35.84 -11.54
CA VAL A 547 -12.81 36.87 -10.59
C VAL A 547 -13.54 36.73 -9.24
N ARG A 548 -12.87 36.93 -8.14
CA ARG A 548 -13.29 36.66 -6.75
C ARG A 548 -13.42 35.17 -6.38
N GLY A 549 -13.09 34.25 -7.29
CA GLY A 549 -12.97 32.82 -6.93
C GLY A 549 -11.80 32.59 -5.98
N THR A 550 -11.97 31.67 -5.01
CA THR A 550 -10.95 31.43 -3.96
C THR A 550 -9.63 30.86 -4.49
N SER A 551 -9.61 30.24 -5.65
CA SER A 551 -8.40 29.71 -6.32
C SER A 551 -8.11 30.38 -7.67
N TYR A 552 -8.65 31.57 -7.92
CA TYR A 552 -8.47 32.30 -9.18
C TYR A 552 -7.01 32.53 -9.58
N SER A 553 -6.12 32.75 -8.63
CA SER A 553 -4.67 32.91 -8.86
C SER A 553 -4.00 31.67 -9.48
N SER A 554 -4.60 30.50 -9.27
CA SER A 554 -4.08 29.23 -9.80
C SER A 554 -4.71 28.79 -11.12
N ARG A 555 -5.60 29.62 -11.71
CA ARG A 555 -6.26 29.31 -12.98
C ARG A 555 -5.25 29.06 -14.12
N ILE A 556 -5.68 28.32 -15.11
CA ILE A 556 -4.97 28.14 -16.38
C ILE A 556 -5.85 28.71 -17.49
N GLU A 557 -5.32 29.65 -18.26
CA GLU A 557 -6.09 30.35 -19.31
C GLU A 557 -6.30 29.45 -20.54
N ASN A 558 -5.33 28.59 -20.84
CA ASN A 558 -5.45 27.65 -21.97
C ASN A 558 -6.58 26.64 -21.70
N PRO A 559 -7.62 26.61 -22.56
CA PRO A 559 -8.78 25.72 -22.38
C PRO A 559 -8.42 24.22 -22.26
N LYS A 560 -7.34 23.79 -22.89
CA LYS A 560 -6.86 22.40 -22.80
C LYS A 560 -6.58 21.98 -21.35
N TYR A 561 -6.08 22.90 -20.53
CA TYR A 561 -5.65 22.61 -19.15
C TYR A 561 -6.55 23.24 -18.09
N GLN A 562 -7.65 23.89 -18.46
CA GLN A 562 -8.57 24.46 -17.51
C GLN A 562 -9.10 23.39 -16.57
N PHE A 563 -9.11 23.68 -15.30
CA PHE A 563 -9.63 22.81 -14.25
C PHE A 563 -10.58 23.54 -13.32
N ALA A 564 -11.41 22.80 -12.64
CA ALA A 564 -12.33 23.29 -11.62
C ALA A 564 -11.91 22.76 -10.25
N GLY A 565 -12.09 23.54 -9.20
CA GLY A 565 -11.68 23.07 -7.88
C GLY A 565 -12.34 23.83 -6.74
N LYS A 566 -12.03 23.37 -5.53
CA LYS A 566 -12.50 23.96 -4.28
C LYS A 566 -11.39 23.94 -3.24
N THR A 567 -11.11 25.12 -2.71
CA THR A 567 -10.20 25.30 -1.58
C THR A 567 -10.84 24.84 -0.28
N GLY A 568 -10.05 24.30 0.62
CA GLY A 568 -10.41 24.01 2.00
C GLY A 568 -9.33 24.50 2.96
N THR A 569 -9.74 24.78 4.16
CA THR A 569 -8.88 25.06 5.30
C THR A 569 -9.44 24.28 6.48
N SER A 570 -8.65 23.39 7.04
CA SER A 570 -9.02 22.59 8.21
C SER A 570 -8.41 23.22 9.44
N GLN A 571 -9.24 23.71 10.33
CA GLN A 571 -8.77 24.33 11.56
C GLN A 571 -8.13 23.30 12.49
N VAL A 572 -6.89 23.58 12.91
CA VAL A 572 -6.17 22.76 13.90
C VAL A 572 -6.50 23.23 15.31
N LYS A 573 -6.69 24.53 15.49
CA LYS A 573 -6.95 25.15 16.78
C LYS A 573 -8.14 26.11 16.67
N ARG A 574 -8.96 26.15 17.72
CA ARG A 574 -10.07 27.12 17.76
C ARG A 574 -9.51 28.53 17.75
N ILE A 575 -9.97 29.35 16.80
CA ILE A 575 -9.57 30.75 16.68
C ILE A 575 -10.36 31.55 17.73
N THR A 576 -9.65 32.14 18.68
CA THR A 576 -10.23 33.05 19.68
C THR A 576 -10.56 34.41 19.07
N GLU A 577 -11.44 35.20 19.69
CA GLU A 577 -11.76 36.56 19.23
C GLU A 577 -10.50 37.44 19.14
N LYS A 578 -9.67 37.39 20.16
CA LYS A 578 -8.38 38.11 20.20
C LYS A 578 -7.44 37.71 19.03
N ALA A 579 -7.38 36.42 18.69
CA ALA A 579 -6.58 35.94 17.55
C ALA A 579 -7.18 36.40 16.19
N ARG A 580 -8.52 36.54 16.11
CA ARG A 580 -9.21 37.12 14.93
C ARG A 580 -8.92 38.59 14.76
N GLU A 581 -8.85 39.36 15.83
CA GLU A 581 -8.56 40.81 15.80
C GLU A 581 -7.13 41.05 15.31
N LEU A 582 -6.14 40.27 15.79
CA LEU A 582 -4.72 40.41 15.44
C LEU A 582 -4.43 40.13 13.96
N ASP A 583 -5.29 39.42 13.26
CA ASP A 583 -5.22 39.13 11.80
C ASP A 583 -3.81 38.63 11.35
N LEU A 584 -3.22 37.71 12.13
CA LEU A 584 -1.86 37.22 11.91
C LEU A 584 -1.74 36.51 10.55
N LYS A 585 -0.70 36.82 9.80
CA LYS A 585 -0.35 36.08 8.59
C LYS A 585 0.11 34.68 8.95
N THR A 586 -0.10 33.71 8.06
CA THR A 586 0.24 32.28 8.28
C THR A 586 1.66 32.07 8.82
N LEU A 587 2.65 32.84 8.34
CA LEU A 587 4.04 32.72 8.80
C LEU A 587 4.28 33.23 10.22
N GLN A 588 3.41 34.08 10.75
CA GLN A 588 3.47 34.60 12.12
C GLN A 588 2.85 33.64 13.14
N ILE A 589 2.11 32.62 12.66
CA ILE A 589 1.50 31.57 13.49
C ILE A 589 2.54 30.46 13.67
N PRO A 590 2.75 29.93 14.90
CA PRO A 590 3.61 28.76 15.12
C PRO A 590 3.20 27.59 14.21
N TYR A 591 4.17 26.85 13.68
CA TYR A 591 3.93 25.82 12.67
C TYR A 591 2.80 24.85 13.07
N ASN A 592 2.83 24.29 14.28
CA ASN A 592 1.86 23.32 14.76
C ASN A 592 0.45 23.88 15.00
N ASP A 593 0.31 25.22 15.07
CA ASP A 593 -0.97 25.90 15.26
C ASP A 593 -1.58 26.36 13.92
N ARG A 594 -0.85 26.25 12.81
CA ARG A 594 -1.35 26.61 11.47
C ARG A 594 -2.41 25.63 11.03
N ASP A 595 -3.40 26.10 10.34
CA ASP A 595 -4.43 25.29 9.73
C ASP A 595 -3.87 24.41 8.61
N HIS A 596 -4.49 23.26 8.37
CA HIS A 596 -4.15 22.44 7.21
C HIS A 596 -4.75 23.04 5.94
N ALA A 597 -3.95 23.07 4.86
CA ALA A 597 -4.37 23.54 3.56
C ALA A 597 -4.87 22.37 2.71
N LEU A 598 -6.13 22.46 2.23
CA LEU A 598 -6.73 21.42 1.40
C LEU A 598 -7.14 21.99 0.03
N TYR A 599 -7.09 21.16 -0.98
CA TYR A 599 -7.62 21.46 -2.29
C TYR A 599 -8.12 20.22 -2.99
N ILE A 600 -9.33 20.28 -3.53
CA ILE A 600 -9.86 19.26 -4.42
C ILE A 600 -10.11 19.91 -5.79
N ALA A 601 -9.84 19.14 -6.86
CA ALA A 601 -10.03 19.64 -8.20
C ALA A 601 -10.24 18.50 -9.20
N PHE A 602 -10.83 18.86 -10.35
CA PHE A 602 -10.95 17.95 -11.50
C PHE A 602 -10.65 18.68 -12.80
N GLY A 603 -10.21 17.96 -13.79
CA GLY A 603 -9.86 18.53 -15.10
C GLY A 603 -9.55 17.48 -16.17
N PRO A 604 -9.48 17.90 -17.45
CA PRO A 604 -9.86 19.22 -17.96
C PRO A 604 -11.34 19.55 -17.70
N TYR A 605 -11.72 20.82 -17.58
CA TYR A 605 -13.09 21.15 -17.22
C TYR A 605 -14.11 20.74 -18.29
N LYS A 606 -13.83 21.02 -19.57
CA LYS A 606 -14.76 20.69 -20.67
C LYS A 606 -14.94 19.19 -20.90
N ASN A 607 -13.89 18.41 -20.69
CA ASN A 607 -13.89 16.96 -20.81
C ASN A 607 -13.21 16.35 -19.56
N PRO A 608 -13.91 16.30 -18.43
CA PRO A 608 -13.31 15.83 -17.18
C PRO A 608 -12.73 14.42 -17.32
N ARG A 609 -11.49 14.24 -16.84
CA ARG A 609 -10.84 12.94 -16.87
C ARG A 609 -10.14 12.59 -15.57
N TYR A 610 -9.62 13.56 -14.87
CA TYR A 610 -8.83 13.34 -13.66
C TYR A 610 -9.35 14.15 -12.49
N ALA A 611 -9.35 13.55 -11.32
CA ALA A 611 -9.60 14.20 -10.04
C ALA A 611 -8.32 14.21 -9.20
N VAL A 612 -8.14 15.28 -8.42
CA VAL A 612 -6.97 15.51 -7.58
C VAL A 612 -7.44 15.92 -6.18
N SER A 613 -6.81 15.38 -5.16
CA SER A 613 -6.92 15.84 -3.78
C SER A 613 -5.53 16.13 -3.22
N ILE A 614 -5.36 17.29 -2.62
CA ILE A 614 -4.12 17.75 -2.01
C ILE A 614 -4.41 18.19 -0.59
N VAL A 615 -3.63 17.67 0.35
CA VAL A 615 -3.65 18.06 1.75
C VAL A 615 -2.22 18.41 2.17
N ILE A 616 -2.02 19.58 2.75
CA ILE A 616 -0.73 20.02 3.30
C ILE A 616 -0.96 20.33 4.77
N GLU A 617 -0.35 19.52 5.63
CA GLU A 617 -0.40 19.75 7.08
C GLU A 617 0.23 21.11 7.41
N HIS A 618 -0.45 21.88 8.23
CA HIS A 618 0.02 23.21 8.68
C HIS A 618 0.38 24.18 7.54
N GLY A 619 -0.20 23.93 6.33
CA GLY A 619 0.06 24.74 5.14
C GLY A 619 -0.67 26.09 5.11
N GLY A 620 -1.54 26.36 6.08
CA GLY A 620 -2.33 27.59 6.20
C GLY A 620 -3.50 27.64 5.23
N SER A 621 -3.33 28.20 4.05
CA SER A 621 -4.40 28.40 3.08
C SER A 621 -4.37 27.43 1.91
N GLY A 622 -5.49 26.76 1.62
CA GLY A 622 -5.63 25.90 0.44
C GLY A 622 -5.40 26.65 -0.87
N SER A 623 -5.77 27.94 -0.93
CA SER A 623 -5.55 28.81 -2.09
C SER A 623 -4.07 29.08 -2.37
N ALA A 624 -3.29 29.35 -1.32
CA ALA A 624 -1.89 29.72 -1.45
C ALA A 624 -0.95 28.51 -1.56
N SER A 625 -1.24 27.41 -0.83
CA SER A 625 -0.31 26.30 -0.69
C SER A 625 -0.68 25.10 -1.56
N ALA A 626 -1.97 24.74 -1.68
CA ALA A 626 -2.41 23.52 -2.35
C ALA A 626 -2.87 23.73 -3.80
N ALA A 627 -3.61 24.80 -4.10
CA ALA A 627 -4.11 25.06 -5.46
C ALA A 627 -3.00 25.23 -6.52
N PRO A 628 -1.84 25.88 -6.25
CA PRO A 628 -0.74 25.95 -7.21
C PRO A 628 -0.16 24.59 -7.59
N ILE A 629 -0.19 23.62 -6.67
CA ILE A 629 0.26 22.24 -6.94
C ILE A 629 -0.67 21.56 -7.92
N ALA A 630 -2.01 21.72 -7.75
CA ALA A 630 -3.00 21.17 -8.69
C ALA A 630 -2.78 21.71 -10.12
N LYS A 631 -2.46 23.00 -10.27
CA LYS A 631 -2.12 23.62 -11.55
C LYS A 631 -0.98 22.90 -12.27
N LYS A 632 0.08 22.52 -11.54
CA LYS A 632 1.23 21.80 -12.11
C LYS A 632 0.86 20.36 -12.47
N LEU A 633 0.12 19.67 -11.58
CA LEU A 633 -0.34 18.30 -11.81
C LEU A 633 -1.23 18.22 -13.05
N PHE A 634 -2.23 19.10 -13.22
CA PHE A 634 -3.13 19.05 -14.38
C PHE A 634 -2.38 19.28 -15.69
N LYS A 635 -1.40 20.16 -15.75
CA LYS A 635 -0.57 20.33 -16.96
C LYS A 635 0.11 19.01 -17.34
N LEU A 636 0.81 18.39 -16.40
CA LEU A 636 1.53 17.14 -16.67
C LEU A 636 0.58 15.99 -17.04
N ILE A 637 -0.47 15.76 -16.26
CA ILE A 637 -1.37 14.62 -16.45
C ILE A 637 -2.10 14.72 -17.79
N ILE A 638 -2.58 15.91 -18.17
CA ILE A 638 -3.30 16.12 -19.42
C ILE A 638 -2.37 15.93 -20.63
N ASP A 639 -1.09 16.33 -20.53
CA ASP A 639 -0.13 16.08 -21.60
C ASP A 639 0.19 14.58 -21.72
N ARG A 640 0.22 13.84 -20.61
CA ARG A 640 0.44 12.39 -20.58
C ARG A 640 -0.81 11.58 -20.95
N HIS A 641 -1.99 12.22 -20.99
CA HIS A 641 -3.25 11.52 -21.27
C HIS A 641 -3.22 10.71 -22.58
N LYS A 642 -2.76 11.34 -23.68
CA LYS A 642 -2.69 10.65 -24.98
C LYS A 642 -1.81 9.40 -24.93
N LEU A 643 -0.69 9.46 -24.21
CA LEU A 643 0.21 8.33 -24.04
C LEU A 643 -0.45 7.18 -23.25
N ARG A 644 -1.17 7.53 -22.15
CA ARG A 644 -1.95 6.54 -21.39
C ARG A 644 -3.03 5.87 -22.22
N GLU A 645 -3.79 6.65 -23.00
CA GLU A 645 -4.83 6.13 -23.89
C GLU A 645 -4.24 5.21 -24.97
N LYS A 646 -3.08 5.58 -25.55
CA LYS A 646 -2.39 4.74 -26.52
C LYS A 646 -2.09 3.34 -25.95
N ILE A 647 -1.49 3.26 -24.75
CA ILE A 647 -1.22 1.98 -24.08
C ILE A 647 -2.51 1.22 -23.80
N ARG A 648 -3.57 1.92 -23.40
CA ARG A 648 -4.87 1.29 -23.10
C ARG A 648 -5.53 0.70 -24.35
N THR A 649 -5.39 1.33 -25.51
CA THR A 649 -6.05 0.91 -26.77
C THR A 649 -5.25 -0.09 -27.58
N GLU A 650 -3.93 0.04 -27.62
CA GLU A 650 -3.06 -0.80 -28.46
C GLU A 650 -2.65 -2.11 -27.76
N GLY A 651 -2.99 -2.28 -26.48
CA GLY A 651 -2.41 -3.36 -25.69
C GLY A 651 -0.93 -3.11 -25.43
N GLU A 652 -0.34 -3.87 -24.56
CA GLU A 652 1.08 -3.72 -24.22
C GLU A 652 1.92 -3.63 -25.49
N LEU A 653 2.56 -2.49 -25.70
CA LEU A 653 3.71 -2.43 -26.60
C LEU A 653 4.60 -3.60 -26.20
N LYS A 654 4.82 -4.53 -27.13
CA LYS A 654 5.74 -5.65 -26.96
C LYS A 654 7.04 -5.09 -26.38
N ILE A 655 7.29 -5.39 -25.12
CA ILE A 655 8.61 -5.25 -24.51
C ILE A 655 9.41 -6.47 -24.90
#